data_71f181a8c37f004236e0256e48914311
#
_entry.id   71f181a8c37f004236e0256e48914311
#
_cell.length_a   1.000
_cell.length_b   1.000
_cell.length_c   1.000
_cell.angle_alpha   90.00
_cell.angle_beta   90.00
_cell.angle_gamma   90.00
#
_symmetry.space_group_name_H-M   'P 1'
#
loop_
_entity.id
_entity.type
_entity.pdbx_description
1 polymer ?
#
loop_
_entity_poly.entity_id
_entity_poly.type
_entity_poly.pdbx_seq_one_letter_code
_entity_poly.pdbx_strand_id
1 'polypeptide(L)'
;MYRPVACTTIAMMLTAPVMSQTNASQPGEDAQGQDVVITAARSALPASALPLTVDLIDKATLDQQIAISGSVTDAVAALTPSFSPTRQKLSGAGETLRGRSPLYAINGIPQSTPLRDGSRDGFTIDGFFVDRVELIYGSNALQGIGGTGGIVDQITVGAPKQEGISGRALVQGTADDGLHGDGSGAKLAGLIQYKADRFDASVGAAGEKRGAFYDGDGRRIGINLTQGETQDSRSLSLFGRFGYQVGDSGRLDLIASRYELKGDGDYVAITGNRATGVPTSAIKGTPPGEPAASRTESIALSFTDTSLGGGNLVSQLFFNRTRDTFGGEINPIATFQDATIATIGTLFDQSQNRSRKLGAKASYEHAMPGWQALDLTFGLDALVDKTEQKLIATGRVWVPPTDFRSIAPFAQANLALLDRKVRLAAGLRWENVRIKIDDYHTLASTTKPAGGVAVAGGAPQFDDLLLNGGIVVEPWSGIRAYASYAEGYTVPDVGRITRAVSKPGVDIDSFLDISPIVSNNREIGVELKRGPIDASVTYFWSSSDKGQLLIARENGIYDVQRQRVEIQGLEINATVRTPIDGLRASIGYAHLKGRYDASIVPDGIVDTDLDGTNISPDRVNTALTFVKGRVSARLQAQFYLSRDFSGLVRDPRNDFEGYALADGSVRYQTGFGGITLSAQNLFDRQYIDYSSDTRLPTDNFAYFAGRGRTITLGWDYRF
;
A
#
# COMPACT_ATOMS: atom_id res chain seq x y z
N MET A 1 19.00 -34.81 29.02
CA MET A 1 20.18 -34.01 29.42
C MET A 1 19.98 -32.58 28.92
N TYR A 2 19.46 -31.72 29.75
CA TYR A 2 19.25 -30.32 29.41
C TYR A 2 20.48 -29.51 29.83
N ARG A 3 21.02 -28.71 28.92
CA ARG A 3 22.00 -27.66 29.25
C ARG A 3 21.28 -26.30 29.17
N PRO A 4 21.35 -25.46 30.20
CA PRO A 4 20.84 -24.08 30.13
C PRO A 4 21.86 -23.18 29.43
N VAL A 5 21.40 -22.35 28.49
CA VAL A 5 22.18 -21.27 27.90
C VAL A 5 22.07 -20.06 28.85
N ALA A 6 23.17 -19.63 29.36
CA ALA A 6 23.29 -18.45 30.24
C ALA A 6 23.12 -17.17 29.40
N CYS A 7 22.13 -16.36 29.76
CA CYS A 7 21.93 -15.01 29.26
C CYS A 7 22.91 -14.09 30.00
N THR A 8 23.96 -13.63 29.33
CA THR A 8 24.92 -12.65 29.88
C THR A 8 24.33 -11.24 29.68
N THR A 9 23.89 -10.65 30.79
CA THR A 9 23.41 -9.25 30.83
C THR A 9 24.61 -8.31 30.76
N ILE A 10 24.77 -7.60 29.65
CA ILE A 10 25.76 -6.51 29.52
C ILE A 10 25.06 -5.24 30.03
N ALA A 11 25.40 -4.86 31.28
CA ALA A 11 25.07 -3.56 31.84
C ALA A 11 26.14 -2.56 31.38
N MET A 12 25.83 -1.71 30.38
CA MET A 12 26.60 -0.53 30.06
C MET A 12 26.14 0.63 30.94
N MET A 13 26.97 1.04 31.86
CA MET A 13 26.84 2.31 32.60
C MET A 13 27.12 3.46 31.62
N LEU A 14 26.09 4.20 31.22
CA LEU A 14 26.21 5.47 30.51
C LEU A 14 26.30 6.60 31.54
N THR A 15 27.46 7.16 31.73
CA THR A 15 27.63 8.47 32.34
C THR A 15 27.25 9.54 31.33
N ALA A 16 26.13 10.21 31.57
CA ALA A 16 25.64 11.30 30.72
C ALA A 16 26.41 12.60 31.06
N PRO A 17 26.96 13.34 30.07
CA PRO A 17 27.31 14.71 30.26
C PRO A 17 26.06 15.59 30.27
N VAL A 18 25.96 16.48 31.24
CA VAL A 18 24.95 17.52 31.31
C VAL A 18 25.19 18.47 30.12
N MET A 19 24.32 18.42 29.11
CA MET A 19 24.31 19.38 28.02
C MET A 19 23.14 20.35 28.19
N SER A 20 23.45 21.63 27.97
CA SER A 20 22.59 22.77 28.07
C SER A 20 21.34 22.64 27.21
N GLN A 21 20.20 23.07 27.75
CA GLN A 21 18.91 23.18 27.07
C GLN A 21 19.03 24.12 25.86
N THR A 22 19.06 23.58 24.66
CA THR A 22 18.66 24.29 23.46
C THR A 22 17.17 24.05 23.27
N ASN A 23 16.41 25.12 23.14
CA ASN A 23 14.98 25.11 22.88
C ASN A 23 14.66 24.20 21.68
N ALA A 24 14.00 23.10 21.97
CA ALA A 24 13.40 22.27 20.90
C ALA A 24 12.33 23.11 20.21
N SER A 25 12.53 23.43 18.93
CA SER A 25 11.54 23.99 18.06
C SER A 25 10.26 23.14 18.13
N GLN A 26 9.14 23.81 18.29
CA GLN A 26 7.81 23.19 18.39
C GLN A 26 7.53 22.35 17.14
N PRO A 27 7.07 21.09 17.29
CA PRO A 27 6.59 20.34 16.13
C PRO A 27 5.24 20.94 15.71
N GLY A 28 5.20 21.65 14.59
CA GLY A 28 3.92 22.12 14.05
C GLY A 28 3.92 23.39 13.21
N GLU A 29 4.98 24.17 13.18
CA GLU A 29 4.98 25.44 12.41
C GLU A 29 5.67 25.35 11.04
N ASP A 30 6.57 24.39 10.80
CA ASP A 30 7.39 24.37 9.58
C ASP A 30 6.74 23.69 8.35
N ALA A 31 5.57 23.06 8.49
CA ALA A 31 4.91 22.38 7.36
C ALA A 31 3.85 23.22 6.61
N GLN A 32 3.58 24.45 7.04
CA GLN A 32 2.46 25.24 6.51
C GLN A 32 2.82 26.30 5.46
N GLY A 33 4.06 26.40 5.03
CA GLY A 33 4.48 27.46 4.08
C GLY A 33 5.43 27.01 2.97
N GLN A 34 5.96 25.80 3.01
CA GLN A 34 6.80 25.29 1.92
C GLN A 34 5.97 24.35 1.03
N ASP A 35 5.89 24.69 -0.25
CA ASP A 35 5.39 23.79 -1.29
C ASP A 35 6.23 22.51 -1.28
N VAL A 36 5.65 21.41 -0.82
CA VAL A 36 6.34 20.12 -0.74
C VAL A 36 6.47 19.54 -2.15
N VAL A 37 7.69 19.27 -2.57
CA VAL A 37 7.97 18.55 -3.82
C VAL A 37 7.62 17.08 -3.62
N ILE A 38 6.79 16.55 -4.50
CA ILE A 38 6.36 15.16 -4.48
C ILE A 38 7.39 14.29 -5.21
N THR A 39 8.04 13.38 -4.49
CA THR A 39 9.08 12.51 -5.03
C THR A 39 8.54 11.61 -6.15
N ALA A 40 7.36 11.06 -5.96
CA ALA A 40 6.73 10.21 -6.96
C ALA A 40 6.27 10.96 -8.21
N ALA A 41 6.05 12.27 -8.17
CA ALA A 41 5.69 13.07 -9.35
C ALA A 41 6.86 13.32 -10.30
N ARG A 42 8.11 13.03 -9.89
CA ARG A 42 9.34 13.21 -10.68
C ARG A 42 9.50 14.59 -11.31
N SER A 43 8.98 15.59 -10.67
CA SER A 43 9.08 17.00 -11.05
C SER A 43 9.55 17.78 -9.84
N ALA A 44 10.33 18.82 -10.07
CA ALA A 44 10.68 19.79 -9.03
C ALA A 44 9.51 20.72 -8.68
N LEU A 45 8.38 20.60 -9.39
CA LEU A 45 7.19 21.38 -9.13
C LEU A 45 6.51 20.91 -7.82
N PRO A 46 5.99 21.86 -7.04
CA PRO A 46 5.22 21.51 -5.85
C PRO A 46 3.91 20.82 -6.22
N ALA A 47 3.33 20.07 -5.27
CA ALA A 47 2.05 19.38 -5.46
C ALA A 47 0.95 20.30 -5.98
N SER A 48 0.90 21.55 -5.50
CA SER A 48 -0.06 22.56 -5.95
C SER A 48 0.07 22.98 -7.41
N ALA A 49 1.21 22.70 -8.04
CA ALA A 49 1.42 23.01 -9.46
C ALA A 49 0.95 21.88 -10.40
N LEU A 50 0.68 20.69 -9.88
CA LEU A 50 0.28 19.52 -10.64
C LEU A 50 -1.23 19.50 -10.85
N PRO A 51 -1.75 19.22 -12.06
CA PRO A 51 -3.18 19.15 -12.32
C PRO A 51 -3.76 17.77 -11.91
N LEU A 52 -3.55 17.38 -10.64
CA LEU A 52 -4.04 16.13 -10.08
C LEU A 52 -4.18 16.22 -8.56
N THR A 53 -4.94 15.30 -7.97
CA THR A 53 -5.05 15.18 -6.51
C THR A 53 -3.80 14.51 -5.95
N VAL A 54 -3.21 15.14 -4.95
CA VAL A 54 -2.09 14.60 -4.16
C VAL A 54 -2.37 14.85 -2.70
N ASP A 55 -2.33 13.80 -1.88
CA ASP A 55 -2.39 13.90 -0.43
C ASP A 55 -1.05 13.54 0.20
N LEU A 56 -0.70 14.27 1.23
CA LEU A 56 0.52 14.06 2.01
C LEU A 56 0.15 13.72 3.45
N ILE A 57 0.50 12.52 3.88
CA ILE A 57 0.43 12.12 5.29
C ILE A 57 1.81 12.38 5.91
N ASP A 58 1.91 13.45 6.67
CA ASP A 58 3.15 13.84 7.32
C ASP A 58 3.56 12.89 8.46
N LYS A 59 4.83 13.00 8.93
CA LYS A 59 5.40 12.14 9.97
C LYS A 59 4.60 12.15 11.27
N ALA A 60 4.13 13.29 11.72
CA ALA A 60 3.42 13.42 12.98
C ALA A 60 2.05 12.73 12.92
N THR A 61 1.32 12.95 11.85
CA THR A 61 0.02 12.30 11.57
C THR A 61 0.21 10.79 11.39
N LEU A 62 1.25 10.39 10.64
CA LEU A 62 1.56 8.98 10.39
C LEU A 62 1.93 8.24 11.68
N ASP A 63 2.84 8.78 12.50
CA ASP A 63 3.26 8.17 13.77
C ASP A 63 2.07 8.03 14.72
N GLN A 64 1.21 9.06 14.80
CA GLN A 64 0.02 9.05 15.62
C GLN A 64 -0.98 7.99 15.14
N GLN A 65 -1.16 7.84 13.83
CA GLN A 65 -2.08 6.87 13.27
C GLN A 65 -1.53 5.45 13.35
N ILE A 66 -0.22 5.23 13.15
CA ILE A 66 0.41 3.91 13.34
C ILE A 66 0.31 3.45 14.81
N ALA A 67 0.42 4.39 15.78
CA ALA A 67 0.21 4.06 17.19
C ALA A 67 -1.22 3.57 17.51
N ILE A 68 -2.20 3.93 16.68
CA ILE A 68 -3.59 3.46 16.78
C ILE A 68 -3.74 2.13 15.99
N SER A 69 -3.35 2.10 14.71
CA SER A 69 -3.71 1.05 13.75
C SER A 69 -2.65 -0.03 13.55
N GLY A 70 -1.39 0.23 13.89
CA GLY A 70 -0.30 -0.75 13.93
C GLY A 70 0.52 -0.86 12.64
N SER A 71 0.08 -0.37 11.47
CA SER A 71 0.84 -0.42 10.21
C SER A 71 0.64 0.81 9.34
N VAL A 72 1.52 1.02 8.35
CA VAL A 72 1.39 2.12 7.37
C VAL A 72 0.14 1.94 6.51
N THR A 73 -0.12 0.72 6.03
CA THR A 73 -1.29 0.42 5.19
C THR A 73 -2.59 0.69 5.95
N ASP A 74 -2.69 0.25 7.21
CA ASP A 74 -3.86 0.51 8.04
C ASP A 74 -4.01 2.01 8.36
N ALA A 75 -2.88 2.73 8.51
CA ALA A 75 -2.90 4.18 8.69
C ALA A 75 -3.43 4.91 7.44
N VAL A 76 -3.00 4.52 6.25
CA VAL A 76 -3.53 5.04 4.97
C VAL A 76 -5.03 4.73 4.87
N ALA A 77 -5.43 3.49 5.13
CA ALA A 77 -6.84 3.08 5.10
C ALA A 77 -7.71 3.90 6.07
N ALA A 78 -7.20 4.23 7.26
CA ALA A 78 -7.94 5.03 8.24
C ALA A 78 -8.04 6.52 7.88
N LEU A 79 -7.00 7.07 7.24
CA LEU A 79 -6.93 8.51 6.93
C LEU A 79 -7.58 8.86 5.59
N THR A 80 -7.60 7.94 4.62
CA THR A 80 -8.03 8.19 3.24
C THR A 80 -9.39 7.53 2.97
N PRO A 81 -10.50 8.29 2.88
CA PRO A 81 -11.83 7.71 2.70
C PRO A 81 -12.02 6.90 1.42
N SER A 82 -11.34 7.24 0.33
CA SER A 82 -11.40 6.53 -0.95
C SER A 82 -10.43 5.34 -1.08
N PHE A 83 -9.63 5.08 -0.05
CA PHE A 83 -8.86 3.85 0.07
C PHE A 83 -9.72 2.76 0.70
N SER A 84 -9.54 1.49 0.33
CA SER A 84 -10.31 0.38 0.88
C SER A 84 -10.14 0.26 2.39
N PRO A 85 -11.18 -0.18 3.13
CA PRO A 85 -11.07 -0.46 4.55
C PRO A 85 -9.98 -1.50 4.85
N THR A 86 -9.35 -1.39 6.02
CA THR A 86 -8.36 -2.38 6.45
C THR A 86 -9.00 -3.77 6.56
N ARG A 87 -8.28 -4.78 6.15
CA ARG A 87 -8.66 -6.18 6.27
C ARG A 87 -7.95 -6.89 7.40
N GLN A 88 -6.94 -6.25 8.00
CA GLN A 88 -6.06 -6.83 9.03
C GLN A 88 -5.40 -8.15 8.58
N LYS A 89 -5.31 -8.36 7.28
CA LYS A 89 -4.66 -9.50 6.64
C LYS A 89 -3.32 -9.06 6.03
N LEU A 90 -2.42 -10.02 5.89
CA LEU A 90 -1.13 -9.77 5.25
C LEU A 90 -1.26 -9.57 3.73
N SER A 91 -2.27 -10.18 3.11
CA SER A 91 -2.56 -10.04 1.68
C SER A 91 -3.28 -8.74 1.35
N GLY A 92 -2.82 -8.03 0.34
CA GLY A 92 -3.43 -6.85 -0.26
C GLY A 92 -4.49 -7.13 -1.34
N ALA A 93 -4.91 -8.40 -1.51
CA ALA A 93 -5.94 -8.73 -2.50
C ALA A 93 -7.26 -8.00 -2.18
N GLY A 94 -7.75 -7.18 -3.12
CA GLY A 94 -8.93 -6.33 -2.93
C GLY A 94 -8.65 -4.99 -2.25
N GLU A 95 -7.38 -4.63 -1.99
CA GLU A 95 -7.02 -3.26 -1.62
C GLU A 95 -7.12 -2.37 -2.86
N THR A 96 -7.85 -1.28 -2.72
CA THR A 96 -8.08 -0.33 -3.81
C THR A 96 -7.95 1.11 -3.35
N LEU A 97 -7.44 1.97 -4.23
CA LEU A 97 -7.54 3.41 -4.15
C LEU A 97 -8.46 3.87 -5.29
N ARG A 98 -9.55 4.56 -4.96
CA ARG A 98 -10.61 4.91 -5.94
C ARG A 98 -11.14 3.71 -6.75
N GLY A 99 -11.21 2.52 -6.12
CA GLY A 99 -11.73 1.30 -6.74
C GLY A 99 -10.78 0.59 -7.71
N ARG A 100 -9.51 0.99 -7.80
CA ARG A 100 -8.46 0.29 -8.58
C ARG A 100 -7.25 -0.02 -7.71
N SER A 101 -6.51 -1.06 -8.07
CA SER A 101 -5.30 -1.46 -7.33
C SER A 101 -4.26 -0.33 -7.37
N PRO A 102 -3.74 0.11 -6.21
CA PRO A 102 -2.68 1.10 -6.15
C PRO A 102 -1.31 0.48 -6.41
N LEU A 103 -0.36 1.27 -6.88
CA LEU A 103 1.05 0.94 -6.88
C LEU A 103 1.65 1.30 -5.53
N TYR A 104 2.18 0.33 -4.80
CA TYR A 104 2.99 0.61 -3.62
C TYR A 104 4.43 0.89 -4.02
N ALA A 105 5.01 1.92 -3.44
CA ALA A 105 6.41 2.29 -3.67
C ALA A 105 7.11 2.65 -2.35
N ILE A 106 8.44 2.58 -2.35
CA ILE A 106 9.32 3.14 -1.33
C ILE A 106 10.31 4.06 -2.05
N ASN A 107 10.25 5.37 -1.77
CA ASN A 107 11.07 6.39 -2.45
C ASN A 107 10.98 6.28 -3.98
N GLY A 108 9.79 6.08 -4.53
CA GLY A 108 9.56 5.89 -5.96
C GLY A 108 9.94 4.53 -6.52
N ILE A 109 10.45 3.58 -5.70
CA ILE A 109 10.80 2.21 -6.13
C ILE A 109 9.56 1.32 -6.01
N PRO A 110 9.05 0.75 -7.12
CA PRO A 110 7.89 -0.12 -7.09
C PRO A 110 8.09 -1.36 -6.20
N GLN A 111 7.23 -1.54 -5.22
CA GLN A 111 7.17 -2.75 -4.40
C GLN A 111 6.22 -3.77 -5.02
N SER A 112 5.12 -3.31 -5.60
CA SER A 112 4.17 -4.15 -6.33
C SER A 112 4.83 -4.81 -7.53
N THR A 113 4.45 -6.05 -7.81
CA THR A 113 4.87 -6.74 -9.03
C THR A 113 3.82 -6.55 -10.12
N PRO A 114 4.20 -6.14 -11.34
CA PRO A 114 3.25 -5.99 -12.42
C PRO A 114 2.60 -7.31 -12.86
N LEU A 115 3.13 -8.46 -12.42
CA LEU A 115 2.67 -9.79 -12.81
C LEU A 115 1.80 -10.48 -11.75
N ARG A 116 1.60 -9.85 -10.59
CA ARG A 116 0.83 -10.43 -9.49
C ARG A 116 0.14 -9.34 -8.68
N ASP A 117 -1.14 -9.15 -8.90
CA ASP A 117 -1.95 -8.18 -8.19
C ASP A 117 -2.30 -8.64 -6.77
N GLY A 118 -2.34 -7.69 -5.84
CA GLY A 118 -2.76 -7.93 -4.46
C GLY A 118 -1.90 -8.93 -3.70
N SER A 119 -0.58 -8.90 -3.90
CA SER A 119 0.36 -9.69 -3.09
C SER A 119 0.46 -9.09 -1.67
N ARG A 120 1.65 -8.77 -1.17
CA ARG A 120 1.85 -8.22 0.18
C ARG A 120 2.60 -6.91 0.15
N ASP A 121 2.26 -6.11 -0.86
CA ASP A 121 3.02 -4.95 -1.31
C ASP A 121 3.03 -3.81 -0.28
N GLY A 122 2.01 -3.74 0.58
CA GLY A 122 1.93 -2.79 1.68
C GLY A 122 2.82 -3.12 2.89
N PHE A 123 3.35 -4.36 2.97
CA PHE A 123 4.17 -4.84 4.09
C PHE A 123 5.62 -5.07 3.65
N THR A 124 6.33 -4.00 3.30
CA THR A 124 7.68 -4.04 2.72
C THR A 124 8.72 -3.23 3.49
N ILE A 125 8.29 -2.40 4.46
CA ILE A 125 9.13 -1.64 5.38
C ILE A 125 8.37 -1.37 6.69
N ASP A 126 9.07 -1.24 7.81
CA ASP A 126 8.44 -0.81 9.07
C ASP A 126 8.17 0.70 9.05
N GLY A 127 6.98 1.12 9.49
CA GLY A 127 6.58 2.52 9.54
C GLY A 127 7.47 3.41 10.41
N PHE A 128 8.26 2.84 11.30
CA PHE A 128 9.27 3.59 12.05
C PHE A 128 10.30 4.27 11.12
N PHE A 129 10.61 3.66 9.98
CA PHE A 129 11.54 4.21 8.98
C PHE A 129 10.87 5.05 7.89
N VAL A 130 9.56 5.28 7.97
CA VAL A 130 8.81 6.13 7.03
C VAL A 130 8.62 7.51 7.62
N ASP A 131 8.98 8.55 6.88
CA ASP A 131 8.81 9.95 7.29
C ASP A 131 7.50 10.57 6.80
N ARG A 132 6.99 10.11 5.66
CA ARG A 132 5.70 10.52 5.12
C ARG A 132 5.19 9.50 4.12
N VAL A 133 3.89 9.56 3.84
CA VAL A 133 3.29 8.83 2.72
C VAL A 133 2.75 9.84 1.72
N GLU A 134 3.13 9.69 0.46
CA GLU A 134 2.64 10.46 -0.66
C GLU A 134 1.57 9.63 -1.39
N LEU A 135 0.34 10.13 -1.42
CA LEU A 135 -0.76 9.52 -2.14
C LEU A 135 -1.00 10.32 -3.41
N ILE A 136 -0.79 9.69 -4.55
CA ILE A 136 -1.10 10.27 -5.85
C ILE A 136 -2.28 9.52 -6.42
N TYR A 137 -3.36 10.24 -6.68
CA TYR A 137 -4.60 9.63 -7.10
C TYR A 137 -4.69 9.52 -8.61
N GLY A 138 -5.21 8.38 -9.07
CA GLY A 138 -5.31 8.08 -10.49
C GLY A 138 -3.96 7.84 -11.15
N SER A 139 -3.96 7.72 -12.46
CA SER A 139 -2.75 7.47 -13.25
C SER A 139 -2.06 8.75 -13.64
N ASN A 140 -0.74 8.67 -13.87
CA ASN A 140 0.06 9.74 -14.42
C ASN A 140 1.14 9.13 -15.33
N ALA A 141 1.30 9.64 -16.53
CA ALA A 141 2.28 9.15 -17.49
C ALA A 141 3.74 9.19 -16.99
N LEU A 142 4.07 10.07 -16.02
CA LEU A 142 5.40 10.16 -15.43
C LEU A 142 5.76 8.98 -14.51
N GLN A 143 4.78 8.20 -14.04
CA GLN A 143 4.95 7.26 -12.94
C GLN A 143 5.18 5.81 -13.36
N GLY A 144 4.83 5.46 -14.58
CA GLY A 144 5.08 4.14 -15.14
C GLY A 144 4.01 3.10 -14.81
N ILE A 145 4.39 1.84 -15.01
CA ILE A 145 3.49 0.69 -14.93
C ILE A 145 2.97 0.45 -13.51
N GLY A 146 1.69 0.10 -13.38
CA GLY A 146 1.07 -0.45 -12.17
C GLY A 146 0.19 0.54 -11.39
N GLY A 147 0.20 1.82 -11.74
CA GLY A 147 -0.52 2.85 -11.00
C GLY A 147 -1.90 3.19 -11.53
N THR A 148 -2.73 2.24 -11.96
CA THR A 148 -4.09 2.54 -12.48
C THR A 148 -5.03 3.11 -11.41
N GLY A 149 -4.85 2.76 -10.15
CA GLY A 149 -5.57 3.32 -9.00
C GLY A 149 -4.88 4.53 -8.37
N GLY A 150 -3.61 4.73 -8.69
CA GLY A 150 -2.75 5.73 -8.07
C GLY A 150 -1.52 5.11 -7.41
N ILE A 151 -0.82 5.89 -6.62
CA ILE A 151 0.42 5.47 -5.96
C ILE A 151 0.33 5.74 -4.46
N VAL A 152 0.80 4.77 -3.67
CA VAL A 152 1.08 4.90 -2.24
C VAL A 152 2.60 4.84 -2.07
N ASP A 153 3.26 5.99 -2.07
CA ASP A 153 4.73 6.07 -1.94
C ASP A 153 5.13 6.35 -0.49
N GLN A 154 5.85 5.40 0.10
CA GLN A 154 6.39 5.49 1.45
C GLN A 154 7.77 6.14 1.41
N ILE A 155 7.85 7.42 1.76
CA ILE A 155 9.13 8.15 1.77
C ILE A 155 9.85 7.85 3.07
N THR A 156 11.03 7.27 2.96
CA THR A 156 11.83 6.89 4.13
C THR A 156 12.50 8.09 4.77
N VAL A 157 13.03 7.87 5.98
CA VAL A 157 13.83 8.85 6.73
C VAL A 157 14.90 9.46 5.84
N GLY A 158 14.88 10.79 5.76
CA GLY A 158 15.82 11.59 5.00
C GLY A 158 17.20 11.75 5.65
N ALA A 159 18.07 12.57 5.04
CA ALA A 159 19.33 12.98 5.61
C ALA A 159 19.15 13.71 6.95
N PRO A 160 19.99 13.48 7.97
CA PRO A 160 19.92 14.23 9.20
C PRO A 160 20.17 15.73 8.95
N LYS A 161 19.38 16.58 9.62
CA LYS A 161 19.44 18.03 9.44
C LYS A 161 20.66 18.64 10.13
N GLN A 162 21.05 18.10 11.29
CA GLN A 162 22.14 18.62 12.14
C GLN A 162 23.39 17.77 11.97
N GLU A 163 24.54 18.42 12.07
CA GLU A 163 25.84 17.73 12.14
C GLU A 163 26.00 16.97 13.44
N GLY A 164 26.86 15.93 13.42
CA GLY A 164 27.09 15.05 14.53
C GLY A 164 26.18 13.82 14.56
N ILE A 165 26.04 13.25 15.74
CA ILE A 165 25.22 12.05 15.99
C ILE A 165 23.86 12.48 16.50
N SER A 166 22.81 11.92 15.93
CA SER A 166 21.44 12.04 16.39
C SER A 166 20.74 10.68 16.27
N GLY A 167 19.56 10.56 16.84
CA GLY A 167 18.84 9.31 16.72
C GLY A 167 17.47 9.34 17.36
N ARG A 168 16.76 8.23 17.20
CA ARG A 168 15.48 8.00 17.86
C ARG A 168 15.31 6.53 18.26
N ALA A 169 14.61 6.34 19.36
CA ALA A 169 14.21 5.02 19.86
C ALA A 169 12.70 4.98 20.11
N LEU A 170 12.10 3.82 19.97
CA LEU A 170 10.69 3.55 20.27
C LEU A 170 10.57 2.24 21.03
N VAL A 171 9.81 2.27 22.13
CA VAL A 171 9.34 1.10 22.86
C VAL A 171 7.82 1.16 22.93
N GLN A 172 7.13 0.09 22.58
CA GLN A 172 5.69 0.09 22.50
C GLN A 172 5.14 -1.25 22.99
N GLY A 173 4.07 -1.21 23.77
CA GLY A 173 3.30 -2.36 24.20
C GLY A 173 1.85 -2.22 23.77
N THR A 174 1.25 -3.30 23.29
CA THR A 174 -0.14 -3.33 22.82
C THR A 174 -0.88 -4.47 23.51
N ALA A 175 -2.13 -4.24 23.89
CA ALA A 175 -3.01 -5.25 24.48
C ALA A 175 -4.46 -5.01 24.03
N ASP A 176 -5.25 -6.06 23.99
CA ASP A 176 -6.71 -5.97 23.96
C ASP A 176 -7.25 -5.52 25.31
N ASP A 177 -8.48 -5.07 25.38
CA ASP A 177 -9.10 -4.56 26.63
C ASP A 177 -9.33 -5.65 27.69
N GLY A 178 -9.52 -6.90 27.26
CA GLY A 178 -9.60 -8.07 28.14
C GLY A 178 -8.25 -8.46 28.75
N LEU A 179 -7.15 -7.81 28.34
CA LEU A 179 -5.78 -8.10 28.76
C LEU A 179 -5.41 -9.58 28.62
N HIS A 180 -5.88 -10.22 27.55
CA HIS A 180 -5.55 -11.61 27.29
C HIS A 180 -4.05 -11.77 27.06
N GLY A 181 -3.43 -12.74 27.73
CA GLY A 181 -1.97 -12.90 27.66
C GLY A 181 -1.43 -13.20 26.27
N ASP A 182 -2.21 -13.85 25.41
CA ASP A 182 -1.88 -14.11 24.02
C ASP A 182 -2.34 -12.99 23.06
N GLY A 183 -3.14 -12.02 23.52
CA GLY A 183 -3.51 -10.80 22.78
C GLY A 183 -2.48 -9.69 22.87
N SER A 184 -1.45 -9.84 23.71
CA SER A 184 -0.44 -8.80 23.92
C SER A 184 0.64 -8.79 22.85
N GLY A 185 1.14 -7.59 22.52
CA GLY A 185 2.22 -7.35 21.57
C GLY A 185 3.26 -6.38 22.12
N ALA A 186 4.45 -6.38 21.51
CA ALA A 186 5.52 -5.44 21.84
C ALA A 186 6.34 -5.07 20.60
N LYS A 187 6.76 -3.81 20.52
CA LYS A 187 7.63 -3.29 19.47
C LYS A 187 8.82 -2.55 20.06
N LEU A 188 10.00 -2.80 19.50
CA LEU A 188 11.24 -2.08 19.78
C LEU A 188 11.80 -1.59 18.46
N ALA A 189 12.18 -0.31 18.39
CA ALA A 189 12.83 0.24 17.21
C ALA A 189 13.87 1.28 17.59
N GLY A 190 14.94 1.37 16.78
CA GLY A 190 16.00 2.34 16.94
C GLY A 190 16.57 2.78 15.60
N LEU A 191 16.94 4.04 15.52
CA LEU A 191 17.64 4.65 14.38
C LEU A 191 18.75 5.53 14.92
N ILE A 192 19.96 5.36 14.41
CA ILE A 192 21.11 6.24 14.63
C ILE A 192 21.44 6.93 13.32
N GLN A 193 21.70 8.21 13.38
CA GLN A 193 22.05 9.05 12.24
C GLN A 193 23.33 9.81 12.54
N TYR A 194 24.13 9.97 11.52
CA TYR A 194 25.37 10.75 11.58
C TYR A 194 25.45 11.67 10.37
N LYS A 195 25.92 12.89 10.57
CA LYS A 195 26.22 13.85 9.51
C LYS A 195 27.54 14.56 9.81
N ALA A 196 28.38 14.64 8.80
CA ALA A 196 29.60 15.42 8.81
C ALA A 196 29.89 15.93 7.40
N ASP A 197 30.02 17.27 7.25
CA ASP A 197 30.30 17.94 5.98
C ASP A 197 29.49 17.38 4.81
N ARG A 198 30.14 16.61 3.92
CA ARG A 198 29.54 16.05 2.70
C ARG A 198 28.92 14.67 2.86
N PHE A 199 29.09 14.04 4.01
CA PHE A 199 28.65 12.66 4.25
C PHE A 199 27.57 12.60 5.31
N ASP A 200 26.57 11.79 5.08
CA ASP A 200 25.58 11.40 6.09
C ASP A 200 25.27 9.90 6.04
N ALA A 201 24.87 9.37 7.17
CA ALA A 201 24.46 7.98 7.29
C ALA A 201 23.30 7.84 8.28
N SER A 202 22.44 6.89 8.03
CA SER A 202 21.34 6.50 8.92
C SER A 202 21.25 4.97 8.95
N VAL A 203 21.28 4.37 10.13
CA VAL A 203 21.18 2.91 10.29
C VAL A 203 20.20 2.60 11.42
N GLY A 204 19.30 1.66 11.18
CA GLY A 204 18.29 1.31 12.18
C GLY A 204 17.75 -0.11 12.06
N ALA A 205 17.11 -0.53 13.14
CA ALA A 205 16.40 -1.79 13.23
C ALA A 205 15.08 -1.60 13.97
N ALA A 206 14.06 -2.37 13.58
CA ALA A 206 12.79 -2.45 14.26
C ALA A 206 12.34 -3.91 14.33
N GLY A 207 11.87 -4.34 15.51
CA GLY A 207 11.31 -5.66 15.74
C GLY A 207 9.98 -5.55 16.46
N GLU A 208 8.99 -6.35 16.05
CA GLU A 208 7.66 -6.36 16.64
C GLU A 208 7.16 -7.78 16.77
N LYS A 209 6.51 -8.06 17.89
CA LYS A 209 5.68 -9.24 18.09
C LYS A 209 4.24 -8.78 18.28
N ARG A 210 3.32 -9.38 17.54
CA ARG A 210 1.88 -9.17 17.65
C ARG A 210 1.22 -10.44 18.16
N GLY A 211 0.34 -10.29 19.16
CA GLY A 211 -0.48 -11.39 19.67
C GLY A 211 -1.71 -11.65 18.79
N ALA A 212 -2.55 -12.57 19.24
CA ALA A 212 -3.88 -12.79 18.66
C ALA A 212 -4.74 -11.54 18.80
N PHE A 213 -5.66 -11.31 17.86
CA PHE A 213 -6.64 -10.24 17.96
C PHE A 213 -7.95 -10.74 18.52
N TYR A 214 -8.63 -9.87 19.23
CA TYR A 214 -9.92 -10.12 19.84
C TYR A 214 -10.97 -9.16 19.27
N ASP A 215 -12.19 -9.65 19.08
CA ASP A 215 -13.33 -8.86 18.62
C ASP A 215 -14.03 -8.15 19.78
N GLY A 216 -15.05 -7.32 19.52
CA GLY A 216 -15.77 -6.57 20.54
C GLY A 216 -16.57 -7.44 21.53
N ASP A 217 -16.78 -8.71 21.25
CA ASP A 217 -17.39 -9.69 22.17
C ASP A 217 -16.35 -10.50 22.97
N GLY A 218 -15.05 -10.15 22.84
CA GLY A 218 -13.95 -10.82 23.51
C GLY A 218 -13.61 -12.20 22.95
N ARG A 219 -14.00 -12.51 21.71
CA ARG A 219 -13.62 -13.75 21.00
C ARG A 219 -12.36 -13.51 20.18
N ARG A 220 -11.47 -14.52 20.08
CA ARG A 220 -10.36 -14.44 19.15
C ARG A 220 -10.88 -14.33 17.72
N ILE A 221 -10.36 -13.36 16.98
CA ILE A 221 -10.66 -13.20 15.57
C ILE A 221 -10.09 -14.39 14.79
N GLY A 222 -10.90 -14.90 13.86
CA GLY A 222 -10.50 -15.99 12.99
C GLY A 222 -9.29 -15.67 12.14
N ILE A 223 -8.57 -16.71 11.78
CA ILE A 223 -7.36 -16.62 10.94
C ILE A 223 -7.62 -17.18 9.55
N ASN A 224 -7.04 -16.54 8.55
CA ASN A 224 -6.95 -17.03 7.19
C ASN A 224 -5.51 -17.43 6.91
N LEU A 225 -5.20 -18.69 7.05
CA LEU A 225 -3.85 -19.22 6.92
C LEU A 225 -3.28 -18.95 5.52
N THR A 226 -4.09 -19.10 4.47
CA THR A 226 -3.66 -18.88 3.08
C THR A 226 -3.31 -17.43 2.81
N GLN A 227 -4.19 -16.50 3.19
CA GLN A 227 -3.94 -15.06 2.98
C GLN A 227 -2.82 -14.52 3.87
N GLY A 228 -2.67 -15.11 5.06
CA GLY A 228 -1.77 -14.65 6.11
C GLY A 228 -2.37 -13.52 6.94
N GLU A 229 -1.90 -13.43 8.14
CA GLU A 229 -2.41 -12.54 9.19
C GLU A 229 -1.36 -11.51 9.58
N THR A 230 -1.83 -10.36 10.09
CA THR A 230 -0.98 -9.44 10.85
C THR A 230 -0.97 -9.76 12.35
N GLN A 231 -1.98 -10.45 12.87
CA GLN A 231 -2.01 -11.02 14.22
C GLN A 231 -1.13 -12.28 14.32
N ASP A 232 -0.83 -12.72 15.54
CA ASP A 232 -0.02 -13.91 15.83
C ASP A 232 1.24 -13.97 14.93
N SER A 233 2.06 -12.92 15.02
CA SER A 233 3.15 -12.73 14.07
C SER A 233 4.35 -12.01 14.68
N ARG A 234 5.49 -12.14 14.00
CA ARG A 234 6.72 -11.37 14.28
C ARG A 234 7.19 -10.67 13.02
N SER A 235 7.67 -9.43 13.20
CA SER A 235 8.35 -8.72 12.12
C SER A 235 9.74 -8.25 12.53
N LEU A 236 10.62 -8.16 11.52
CA LEU A 236 11.95 -7.57 11.63
C LEU A 236 12.19 -6.67 10.42
N SER A 237 12.58 -5.42 10.68
CA SER A 237 12.96 -4.47 9.66
C SER A 237 14.38 -3.96 9.92
N LEU A 238 15.21 -4.00 8.89
CA LEU A 238 16.55 -3.38 8.90
C LEU A 238 16.56 -2.28 7.84
N PHE A 239 17.16 -1.14 8.18
CA PHE A 239 17.23 0.03 7.31
C PHE A 239 18.62 0.64 7.35
N GLY A 240 19.11 1.02 6.16
CA GLY A 240 20.35 1.77 6.01
C GLY A 240 20.24 2.81 4.90
N ARG A 241 20.75 4.00 5.12
CA ARG A 241 20.91 5.07 4.14
C ARG A 241 22.28 5.70 4.29
N PHE A 242 22.95 5.94 3.17
CA PHE A 242 24.24 6.60 3.09
C PHE A 242 24.17 7.67 2.00
N GLY A 243 24.45 8.90 2.37
CA GLY A 243 24.41 10.05 1.49
C GLY A 243 25.77 10.69 1.31
N TYR A 244 26.07 11.16 0.11
CA TYR A 244 27.30 11.90 -0.18
C TYR A 244 27.01 13.08 -1.11
N GLN A 245 27.43 14.29 -0.71
CA GLN A 245 27.30 15.50 -1.51
C GLN A 245 28.43 15.56 -2.56
N VAL A 246 28.04 15.56 -3.82
CA VAL A 246 28.94 15.61 -4.98
C VAL A 246 28.95 17.04 -5.53
N GLY A 247 30.05 17.76 -5.33
CA GLY A 247 30.07 19.19 -5.65
C GLY A 247 29.09 20.00 -4.81
N ASP A 248 28.53 21.05 -5.39
CA ASP A 248 27.61 21.96 -4.69
C ASP A 248 26.13 21.63 -4.94
N SER A 249 25.82 20.97 -6.05
CA SER A 249 24.44 20.69 -6.50
C SER A 249 24.11 19.20 -6.58
N GLY A 250 25.14 18.35 -6.65
CA GLY A 250 25.00 16.91 -6.82
C GLY A 250 24.87 16.16 -5.50
N ARG A 251 24.09 15.10 -5.45
CA ARG A 251 23.95 14.21 -4.28
C ARG A 251 23.80 12.76 -4.72
N LEU A 252 24.54 11.89 -4.06
CA LEU A 252 24.46 10.45 -4.20
C LEU A 252 23.84 9.85 -2.92
N ASP A 253 22.80 9.04 -3.05
CA ASP A 253 22.16 8.34 -1.95
C ASP A 253 22.10 6.84 -2.22
N LEU A 254 22.61 6.02 -1.30
CA LEU A 254 22.44 4.59 -1.26
C LEU A 254 21.46 4.24 -0.15
N ILE A 255 20.37 3.56 -0.48
CA ILE A 255 19.35 3.10 0.47
C ILE A 255 19.28 1.58 0.39
N ALA A 256 19.29 0.92 1.53
CA ALA A 256 19.09 -0.52 1.64
C ALA A 256 18.08 -0.84 2.74
N SER A 257 17.16 -1.75 2.48
CA SER A 257 16.19 -2.21 3.47
C SER A 257 15.94 -3.70 3.36
N ARG A 258 15.63 -4.31 4.49
CA ARG A 258 15.08 -5.65 4.58
C ARG A 258 13.91 -5.63 5.55
N TYR A 259 12.80 -6.20 5.13
CA TYR A 259 11.62 -6.40 5.96
C TYR A 259 11.18 -7.85 5.89
N GLU A 260 10.79 -8.40 7.03
CA GLU A 260 10.20 -9.72 7.14
C GLU A 260 9.07 -9.69 8.16
N LEU A 261 7.89 -10.17 7.78
CA LEU A 261 6.79 -10.46 8.68
C LEU A 261 6.43 -11.93 8.51
N LYS A 262 6.42 -12.69 9.60
CA LYS A 262 6.11 -14.13 9.60
C LYS A 262 5.12 -14.44 10.72
N GLY A 263 4.07 -15.21 10.43
CA GLY A 263 3.15 -15.74 11.43
C GLY A 263 3.86 -16.67 12.42
N ASP A 264 3.39 -16.73 13.67
CA ASP A 264 3.90 -17.68 14.67
C ASP A 264 3.28 -19.08 14.45
N GLY A 265 2.03 -19.15 13.91
CA GLY A 265 1.36 -20.41 13.58
C GLY A 265 0.84 -21.15 14.82
N ASP A 266 0.41 -20.39 15.82
CA ASP A 266 -0.04 -20.94 17.11
C ASP A 266 -1.55 -21.24 17.14
N TYR A 267 -2.28 -20.97 16.04
CA TYR A 267 -3.73 -21.08 15.98
C TYR A 267 -4.24 -21.75 14.73
N VAL A 268 -5.42 -22.36 14.84
CA VAL A 268 -6.21 -22.91 13.74
C VAL A 268 -7.58 -22.24 13.71
N ALA A 269 -8.17 -22.08 12.51
CA ALA A 269 -9.46 -21.44 12.35
C ALA A 269 -10.61 -22.37 12.75
N ILE A 270 -11.64 -21.78 13.36
CA ILE A 270 -12.96 -22.38 13.50
C ILE A 270 -13.90 -21.60 12.60
N THR A 271 -14.41 -22.26 11.56
CA THR A 271 -15.34 -21.67 10.61
C THR A 271 -16.57 -21.12 11.29
N GLY A 272 -16.94 -19.90 10.96
CA GLY A 272 -18.14 -19.24 11.46
C GLY A 272 -19.44 -19.76 10.82
N ASN A 273 -20.51 -19.04 11.07
CA ASN A 273 -21.82 -19.31 10.49
C ASN A 273 -22.56 -17.99 10.24
N ARG A 274 -22.64 -17.56 8.98
CA ARG A 274 -23.31 -16.31 8.59
C ARG A 274 -24.80 -16.33 8.93
N ALA A 275 -25.47 -17.46 8.75
CA ALA A 275 -26.90 -17.58 9.02
C ALA A 275 -27.27 -17.35 10.50
N THR A 276 -26.34 -17.61 11.42
CA THR A 276 -26.50 -17.37 12.86
C THR A 276 -25.74 -16.16 13.38
N GLY A 277 -25.02 -15.42 12.49
CA GLY A 277 -24.23 -14.25 12.87
C GLY A 277 -22.96 -14.57 13.68
N VAL A 278 -22.50 -15.83 13.69
CA VAL A 278 -21.30 -16.25 14.44
C VAL A 278 -20.07 -16.11 13.55
N PRO A 279 -19.15 -15.17 13.82
CA PRO A 279 -17.95 -15.00 13.01
C PRO A 279 -16.95 -16.16 13.16
N THR A 280 -16.11 -16.32 12.14
CA THR A 280 -14.96 -17.24 12.18
C THR A 280 -14.03 -16.84 13.32
N SER A 281 -13.67 -17.80 14.15
CA SER A 281 -12.81 -17.61 15.33
C SER A 281 -11.52 -18.45 15.22
N ALA A 282 -10.68 -18.41 16.25
CA ALA A 282 -9.45 -19.19 16.30
C ALA A 282 -9.24 -19.85 17.66
N ILE A 283 -8.70 -21.06 17.64
CA ILE A 283 -8.26 -21.77 18.85
C ILE A 283 -6.78 -22.13 18.72
N LYS A 284 -6.12 -22.36 19.87
CA LYS A 284 -4.73 -22.83 19.86
C LYS A 284 -4.60 -24.16 19.13
N GLY A 285 -3.61 -24.26 18.28
CA GLY A 285 -3.32 -25.43 17.50
C GLY A 285 -2.20 -25.13 16.49
N THR A 286 -1.55 -26.15 15.99
CA THR A 286 -0.47 -26.00 15.01
C THR A 286 -0.98 -26.37 13.63
N PRO A 287 -1.21 -25.41 12.72
CA PRO A 287 -1.57 -25.71 11.35
C PRO A 287 -0.40 -26.42 10.64
N PRO A 288 -0.69 -27.27 9.64
CA PRO A 288 0.36 -27.95 8.92
C PRO A 288 1.19 -26.99 8.06
N GLY A 289 2.47 -27.31 7.87
CA GLY A 289 3.40 -26.60 7.03
C GLY A 289 4.00 -25.35 7.67
N GLU A 290 4.45 -24.41 6.82
CA GLU A 290 5.04 -23.16 7.30
C GLU A 290 3.98 -22.08 7.47
N PRO A 291 4.11 -21.21 8.51
CA PRO A 291 3.27 -20.04 8.63
C PRO A 291 3.43 -19.11 7.43
N ALA A 292 2.37 -18.34 7.15
CA ALA A 292 2.41 -17.31 6.13
C ALA A 292 3.51 -16.28 6.45
N ALA A 293 4.26 -15.84 5.43
CA ALA A 293 5.34 -14.89 5.61
C ALA A 293 5.49 -13.99 4.37
N SER A 294 5.84 -12.71 4.60
CA SER A 294 6.31 -11.79 3.57
C SER A 294 7.75 -11.38 3.87
N ARG A 295 8.62 -11.41 2.88
CA ARG A 295 10.00 -10.95 2.99
C ARG A 295 10.37 -10.12 1.78
N THR A 296 10.84 -8.90 2.02
CA THR A 296 11.32 -7.97 1.01
C THR A 296 12.73 -7.51 1.32
N GLU A 297 13.58 -7.50 0.30
CA GLU A 297 14.95 -6.96 0.33
C GLU A 297 15.05 -5.94 -0.82
N SER A 298 15.46 -4.71 -0.51
CA SER A 298 15.56 -3.63 -1.49
C SER A 298 16.89 -2.89 -1.32
N ILE A 299 17.50 -2.54 -2.44
CA ILE A 299 18.66 -1.65 -2.50
C ILE A 299 18.49 -0.70 -3.67
N ALA A 300 18.78 0.57 -3.46
CA ALA A 300 18.74 1.60 -4.48
C ALA A 300 19.90 2.56 -4.38
N LEU A 301 20.43 2.94 -5.52
CA LEU A 301 21.41 4.00 -5.69
C LEU A 301 20.76 5.12 -6.49
N SER A 302 20.64 6.30 -5.90
CA SER A 302 20.07 7.48 -6.53
C SER A 302 21.12 8.57 -6.68
N PHE A 303 21.12 9.24 -7.81
CA PHE A 303 21.91 10.45 -8.02
C PHE A 303 20.97 11.58 -8.43
N THR A 304 21.06 12.71 -7.74
CA THR A 304 20.33 13.93 -8.05
C THR A 304 21.31 15.06 -8.24
N ASP A 305 21.05 15.94 -9.20
CA ASP A 305 21.81 17.17 -9.41
C ASP A 305 20.86 18.28 -9.81
N THR A 306 20.80 19.34 -9.01
CA THR A 306 19.85 20.42 -9.16
C THR A 306 20.29 21.52 -10.15
N SER A 307 21.49 21.41 -10.73
CA SER A 307 22.04 22.43 -11.63
C SER A 307 22.82 21.88 -12.81
N LEU A 308 22.73 20.58 -13.09
CA LEU A 308 23.41 19.93 -14.21
C LEU A 308 22.98 20.56 -15.54
N GLY A 309 23.90 21.28 -16.20
CA GLY A 309 23.61 21.98 -17.45
C GLY A 309 22.45 23.00 -17.33
N GLY A 310 22.20 23.53 -16.14
CA GLY A 310 21.09 24.46 -15.85
C GLY A 310 19.75 23.80 -15.56
N GLY A 311 19.70 22.48 -15.51
CA GLY A 311 18.50 21.72 -15.22
C GLY A 311 18.64 20.80 -14.01
N ASN A 312 17.58 20.10 -13.67
CA ASN A 312 17.48 19.17 -12.55
C ASN A 312 17.50 17.72 -13.08
N LEU A 313 18.52 16.95 -12.70
CA LEU A 313 18.66 15.52 -13.01
C LEU A 313 18.27 14.70 -11.80
N VAL A 314 17.39 13.72 -11.97
CA VAL A 314 17.11 12.65 -11.00
C VAL A 314 17.34 11.32 -11.69
N SER A 315 18.18 10.47 -11.10
CA SER A 315 18.41 9.12 -11.61
C SER A 315 18.45 8.11 -10.47
N GLN A 316 18.01 6.90 -10.74
CA GLN A 316 17.91 5.83 -9.75
C GLN A 316 18.12 4.47 -10.41
N LEU A 317 18.98 3.66 -9.80
CA LEU A 317 19.13 2.23 -10.07
C LEU A 317 18.64 1.47 -8.84
N PHE A 318 17.85 0.41 -9.02
CA PHE A 318 17.34 -0.34 -7.88
C PHE A 318 17.26 -1.84 -8.16
N PHE A 319 17.42 -2.59 -7.10
CA PHE A 319 17.15 -4.02 -7.03
C PHE A 319 16.17 -4.28 -5.90
N ASN A 320 15.13 -5.07 -6.17
CA ASN A 320 14.15 -5.49 -5.17
C ASN A 320 13.91 -7.00 -5.31
N ARG A 321 13.81 -7.69 -4.18
CA ARG A 321 13.49 -9.10 -4.13
C ARG A 321 12.40 -9.33 -3.11
N THR A 322 11.32 -9.99 -3.54
CA THR A 322 10.23 -10.38 -2.65
C THR A 322 10.06 -11.89 -2.61
N ARG A 323 9.61 -12.38 -1.46
CA ARG A 323 9.24 -13.78 -1.25
C ARG A 323 8.04 -13.82 -0.30
N ASP A 324 6.91 -14.28 -0.82
CA ASP A 324 5.66 -14.36 -0.08
C ASP A 324 5.24 -15.82 0.04
N THR A 325 5.32 -16.38 1.24
CA THR A 325 4.85 -17.72 1.57
C THR A 325 3.38 -17.63 2.00
N PHE A 326 2.51 -18.36 1.32
CA PHE A 326 1.12 -18.53 1.73
C PHE A 326 1.07 -19.68 2.74
N GLY A 327 0.31 -19.51 3.82
CA GLY A 327 0.22 -20.50 4.87
C GLY A 327 -0.45 -21.80 4.41
N GLY A 328 -0.22 -22.87 5.13
CA GLY A 328 -0.90 -24.14 4.90
C GLY A 328 -2.30 -24.14 5.50
N GLU A 329 -3.25 -24.75 4.79
CA GLU A 329 -4.60 -24.97 5.28
C GLU A 329 -4.67 -26.31 6.04
N ILE A 330 -5.59 -26.42 7.00
CA ILE A 330 -5.83 -27.67 7.76
C ILE A 330 -6.21 -28.78 6.80
N ASN A 331 -7.08 -28.47 5.83
CA ASN A 331 -7.46 -29.40 4.77
C ASN A 331 -6.58 -29.18 3.53
N PRO A 332 -6.16 -30.26 2.87
CA PRO A 332 -5.40 -30.14 1.62
C PRO A 332 -6.13 -29.31 0.57
N ILE A 333 -5.43 -28.35 -0.01
CA ILE A 333 -5.99 -27.44 -1.02
C ILE A 333 -6.31 -28.23 -2.29
N ALA A 334 -7.56 -28.14 -2.76
CA ALA A 334 -8.07 -28.90 -3.87
C ALA A 334 -7.25 -28.73 -5.17
N THR A 335 -6.81 -27.49 -5.45
CA THR A 335 -6.00 -27.19 -6.66
C THR A 335 -4.59 -27.76 -6.62
N PHE A 336 -4.11 -28.21 -5.46
CA PHE A 336 -2.76 -28.77 -5.31
C PHE A 336 -2.74 -30.30 -5.35
N GLN A 337 -3.90 -30.94 -5.45
CA GLN A 337 -3.99 -32.41 -5.49
C GLN A 337 -3.42 -32.96 -6.79
N ASP A 338 -2.79 -34.13 -6.69
CA ASP A 338 -2.18 -34.84 -7.82
C ASP A 338 -2.19 -36.34 -7.52
N ALA A 339 -3.00 -37.09 -8.27
CA ALA A 339 -3.18 -38.52 -8.09
C ALA A 339 -1.89 -39.36 -8.38
N THR A 340 -0.92 -38.78 -9.08
CA THR A 340 0.37 -39.44 -9.35
C THR A 340 1.34 -39.33 -8.17
N ILE A 341 1.07 -38.41 -7.23
CA ILE A 341 1.92 -38.17 -6.05
C ILE A 341 1.33 -38.82 -4.80
N ALA A 342 0.02 -38.61 -4.57
CA ALA A 342 -0.68 -39.13 -3.40
C ALA A 342 -2.18 -39.31 -3.68
N THR A 343 -2.87 -40.05 -2.80
CA THR A 343 -4.32 -40.20 -2.88
C THR A 343 -4.99 -38.81 -2.84
N ILE A 344 -5.95 -38.58 -3.75
CA ILE A 344 -6.69 -37.32 -3.81
C ILE A 344 -7.31 -37.02 -2.43
N GLY A 345 -7.13 -35.78 -1.98
CA GLY A 345 -7.57 -35.30 -0.66
C GLY A 345 -6.52 -35.48 0.45
N THR A 346 -5.37 -36.09 0.19
CA THR A 346 -4.32 -36.32 1.21
C THR A 346 -3.02 -35.54 0.94
N LEU A 347 -2.81 -35.03 -0.26
CA LEU A 347 -1.59 -34.30 -0.60
C LEU A 347 -1.61 -32.90 0.01
N PHE A 348 -0.76 -32.70 1.01
CA PHE A 348 -0.54 -31.38 1.58
C PHE A 348 0.53 -30.61 0.78
N ASP A 349 0.23 -29.40 0.39
CA ASP A 349 1.20 -28.46 -0.18
C ASP A 349 0.78 -27.00 0.07
N GLN A 350 1.70 -26.10 -0.05
CA GLN A 350 1.48 -24.65 0.07
C GLN A 350 2.35 -23.89 -0.93
N SER A 351 1.91 -22.69 -1.31
CA SER A 351 2.57 -21.94 -2.37
C SER A 351 3.45 -20.81 -1.86
N GLN A 352 4.43 -20.43 -2.67
CA GLN A 352 5.32 -19.31 -2.43
C GLN A 352 5.51 -18.51 -3.73
N ASN A 353 5.15 -17.21 -3.69
CA ASN A 353 5.50 -16.23 -4.72
C ASN A 353 6.96 -15.81 -4.56
N ARG A 354 7.62 -15.57 -5.68
CA ARG A 354 8.96 -14.98 -5.75
C ARG A 354 9.02 -13.95 -6.86
N SER A 355 9.60 -12.80 -6.58
CA SER A 355 9.91 -11.77 -7.57
C SER A 355 11.33 -11.27 -7.39
N ARG A 356 12.00 -10.96 -8.49
CA ARG A 356 13.29 -10.29 -8.53
C ARG A 356 13.27 -9.20 -9.59
N LYS A 357 13.27 -7.96 -9.11
CA LYS A 357 13.22 -6.76 -9.94
C LYS A 357 14.58 -6.10 -10.02
N LEU A 358 14.95 -5.69 -11.20
CA LEU A 358 16.04 -4.77 -11.47
C LEU A 358 15.49 -3.64 -12.33
N GLY A 359 15.68 -2.40 -11.89
CA GLY A 359 15.17 -1.26 -12.63
C GLY A 359 16.10 -0.06 -12.64
N ALA A 360 15.92 0.77 -13.65
CA ALA A 360 16.58 2.05 -13.80
C ALA A 360 15.53 3.10 -14.14
N LYS A 361 15.66 4.28 -13.54
CA LYS A 361 14.82 5.45 -13.80
C LYS A 361 15.71 6.66 -13.95
N ALA A 362 15.41 7.52 -14.91
CA ALA A 362 16.07 8.80 -15.06
C ALA A 362 15.07 9.85 -15.57
N SER A 363 15.18 11.07 -15.05
CA SER A 363 14.45 12.22 -15.55
C SER A 363 15.33 13.47 -15.49
N TYR A 364 15.21 14.32 -16.50
CA TYR A 364 15.89 15.60 -16.59
C TYR A 364 14.86 16.68 -16.89
N GLU A 365 14.78 17.67 -16.00
CA GLU A 365 13.88 18.82 -16.10
C GLU A 365 14.68 20.08 -16.34
N HIS A 366 14.27 20.90 -17.29
CA HIS A 366 14.95 22.14 -17.64
C HIS A 366 13.95 23.19 -18.10
N ALA A 367 14.10 24.41 -17.57
CA ALA A 367 13.37 25.57 -18.09
C ALA A 367 13.88 25.92 -19.49
N MET A 368 12.98 26.17 -20.45
CA MET A 368 13.36 26.45 -21.83
C MET A 368 14.16 27.75 -21.93
N PRO A 369 15.39 27.71 -22.51
CA PRO A 369 16.20 28.91 -22.66
C PRO A 369 15.44 30.00 -23.44
N GLY A 370 15.38 31.21 -22.86
CA GLY A 370 14.65 32.34 -23.42
C GLY A 370 13.14 32.35 -23.22
N TRP A 371 12.57 31.27 -22.62
CA TRP A 371 11.16 31.18 -22.29
C TRP A 371 10.96 30.49 -20.93
N GLN A 372 11.32 31.16 -19.85
CA GLN A 372 11.30 30.61 -18.48
C GLN A 372 9.91 30.19 -17.97
N ALA A 373 8.85 30.50 -18.70
CA ALA A 373 7.49 30.04 -18.37
C ALA A 373 7.25 28.57 -18.80
N LEU A 374 8.14 27.98 -19.58
CA LEU A 374 8.02 26.61 -20.08
C LEU A 374 9.12 25.74 -19.50
N ASP A 375 8.72 24.75 -18.70
CA ASP A 375 9.58 23.68 -18.20
C ASP A 375 9.34 22.41 -19.02
N LEU A 376 10.43 21.78 -19.44
CA LEU A 376 10.41 20.52 -20.17
C LEU A 376 11.07 19.43 -19.35
N THR A 377 10.40 18.29 -19.20
CA THR A 377 10.90 17.09 -18.53
C THR A 377 11.01 15.96 -19.55
N PHE A 378 12.17 15.32 -19.61
CA PHE A 378 12.40 14.11 -20.39
C PHE A 378 12.85 13.00 -19.46
N GLY A 379 12.44 11.77 -19.72
CA GLY A 379 12.91 10.66 -18.91
C GLY A 379 12.80 9.31 -19.59
N LEU A 380 13.39 8.33 -18.91
CA LEU A 380 13.43 6.94 -19.35
C LEU A 380 13.32 6.04 -18.14
N ASP A 381 12.43 5.05 -18.21
CA ASP A 381 12.33 3.95 -17.27
C ASP A 381 12.65 2.63 -17.95
N ALA A 382 13.33 1.76 -17.22
CA ALA A 382 13.56 0.38 -17.61
C ALA A 382 13.33 -0.53 -16.41
N LEU A 383 12.62 -1.64 -16.61
CA LEU A 383 12.31 -2.61 -15.57
C LEU A 383 12.42 -4.03 -16.10
N VAL A 384 13.07 -4.89 -15.34
CA VAL A 384 13.02 -6.36 -15.51
C VAL A 384 12.50 -6.95 -14.21
N ASP A 385 11.45 -7.78 -14.28
CA ASP A 385 10.92 -8.52 -13.15
C ASP A 385 10.78 -10.00 -13.52
N LYS A 386 11.41 -10.88 -12.73
CA LYS A 386 11.30 -12.32 -12.88
C LYS A 386 10.47 -12.88 -11.74
N THR A 387 9.30 -13.44 -12.08
CA THR A 387 8.35 -13.96 -11.11
C THR A 387 8.06 -15.43 -11.33
N GLU A 388 7.74 -16.14 -10.26
CA GLU A 388 7.24 -17.51 -10.27
C GLU A 388 6.41 -17.77 -9.01
N GLN A 389 5.53 -18.76 -9.06
CA GLN A 389 4.89 -19.29 -7.86
C GLN A 389 5.07 -20.81 -7.82
N LYS A 390 5.73 -21.29 -6.77
CA LYS A 390 6.02 -22.71 -6.56
C LYS A 390 5.27 -23.25 -5.37
N LEU A 391 4.95 -24.53 -5.42
CA LEU A 391 4.53 -25.33 -4.29
C LEU A 391 5.78 -25.80 -3.53
N ILE A 392 5.83 -25.53 -2.21
CA ILE A 392 7.08 -25.66 -1.46
C ILE A 392 7.38 -27.10 -1.00
N ALA A 393 6.37 -27.93 -0.78
CA ALA A 393 6.56 -29.32 -0.38
C ALA A 393 6.95 -30.21 -1.57
N THR A 394 6.28 -30.06 -2.71
CA THR A 394 6.52 -30.90 -3.90
C THR A 394 7.46 -30.29 -4.92
N GLY A 395 7.78 -28.98 -4.81
CA GLY A 395 8.58 -28.24 -5.79
C GLY A 395 7.86 -27.97 -7.12
N ARG A 396 6.58 -28.37 -7.27
CA ARG A 396 5.80 -28.13 -8.49
C ARG A 396 5.63 -26.64 -8.75
N VAL A 397 5.63 -26.27 -10.02
CA VAL A 397 5.39 -24.91 -10.47
C VAL A 397 3.88 -24.70 -10.60
N TRP A 398 3.33 -23.75 -9.86
CA TRP A 398 1.90 -23.37 -9.97
C TRP A 398 1.69 -22.21 -10.94
N VAL A 399 2.52 -21.15 -10.83
CA VAL A 399 2.61 -20.10 -11.85
C VAL A 399 3.95 -20.27 -12.55
N PRO A 400 3.97 -20.37 -13.90
CA PRO A 400 5.21 -20.55 -14.63
C PRO A 400 6.17 -19.39 -14.41
N PRO A 401 7.49 -19.64 -14.46
CA PRO A 401 8.48 -18.57 -14.48
C PRO A 401 8.17 -17.59 -15.61
N THR A 402 8.01 -16.32 -15.24
CA THR A 402 7.65 -15.25 -16.16
C THR A 402 8.73 -14.17 -16.12
N ASP A 403 9.28 -13.84 -17.27
CA ASP A 403 10.28 -12.78 -17.48
C ASP A 403 9.56 -11.57 -18.08
N PHE A 404 9.34 -10.57 -17.24
CA PHE A 404 8.73 -9.29 -17.63
C PHE A 404 9.81 -8.27 -17.91
N ARG A 405 9.70 -7.53 -19.01
CA ARG A 405 10.58 -6.41 -19.36
C ARG A 405 9.76 -5.24 -19.82
N SER A 406 10.11 -4.06 -19.35
CA SER A 406 9.54 -2.80 -19.79
C SER A 406 10.63 -1.79 -20.07
N ILE A 407 10.42 -0.99 -21.11
CA ILE A 407 11.19 0.22 -21.41
C ILE A 407 10.21 1.32 -21.77
N ALA A 408 10.38 2.50 -21.18
CA ALA A 408 9.42 3.56 -21.35
C ALA A 408 10.05 4.96 -21.32
N PRO A 409 10.38 5.53 -22.48
CA PRO A 409 10.68 6.94 -22.59
C PRO A 409 9.41 7.80 -22.41
N PHE A 410 9.58 8.98 -21.82
CA PHE A 410 8.50 9.95 -21.65
C PHE A 410 8.99 11.38 -21.79
N ALA A 411 8.05 12.27 -22.07
CA ALA A 411 8.28 13.70 -22.09
C ALA A 411 7.06 14.43 -21.52
N GLN A 412 7.31 15.55 -20.85
CA GLN A 412 6.27 16.43 -20.31
C GLN A 412 6.68 17.89 -20.50
N ALA A 413 5.69 18.73 -20.79
CA ALA A 413 5.80 20.18 -20.82
C ALA A 413 4.87 20.78 -19.78
N ASN A 414 5.38 21.75 -19.02
CA ASN A 414 4.62 22.55 -18.06
C ASN A 414 4.77 24.02 -18.44
N LEU A 415 3.66 24.68 -18.74
CA LEU A 415 3.63 26.09 -19.17
C LEU A 415 2.90 26.93 -18.14
N ALA A 416 3.62 27.89 -17.55
CA ALA A 416 3.08 28.86 -16.60
C ALA A 416 2.73 30.18 -17.32
N LEU A 417 1.49 30.59 -17.22
CA LEU A 417 0.95 31.81 -17.86
C LEU A 417 0.38 32.75 -16.79
N LEU A 418 0.20 34.03 -17.15
CA LEU A 418 -0.46 35.04 -16.33
C LEU A 418 0.13 35.10 -14.90
N ASP A 419 1.44 35.27 -14.79
CA ASP A 419 2.16 35.27 -13.51
C ASP A 419 1.91 34.00 -12.68
N ARG A 420 1.91 32.83 -13.34
CA ARG A 420 1.65 31.50 -12.78
C ARG A 420 0.22 31.27 -12.29
N LYS A 421 -0.73 32.16 -12.57
CA LYS A 421 -2.16 31.96 -12.24
C LYS A 421 -2.82 30.91 -13.11
N VAL A 422 -2.27 30.63 -14.29
CA VAL A 422 -2.70 29.54 -15.16
C VAL A 422 -1.49 28.66 -15.46
N ARG A 423 -1.61 27.38 -15.26
CA ARG A 423 -0.59 26.39 -15.61
C ARG A 423 -1.21 25.33 -16.49
N LEU A 424 -0.54 25.03 -17.59
CA LEU A 424 -0.91 23.97 -18.51
C LEU A 424 0.16 22.88 -18.44
N ALA A 425 -0.27 21.64 -18.32
CA ALA A 425 0.61 20.48 -18.39
C ALA A 425 0.19 19.57 -19.54
N ALA A 426 1.13 19.06 -20.31
CA ALA A 426 0.91 18.04 -21.30
C ALA A 426 2.09 17.09 -21.36
N GLY A 427 1.83 15.81 -21.47
CA GLY A 427 2.87 14.79 -21.48
C GLY A 427 2.47 13.57 -22.29
N LEU A 428 3.48 12.81 -22.65
CA LEU A 428 3.34 11.53 -23.34
C LEU A 428 4.37 10.54 -22.81
N ARG A 429 4.01 9.27 -22.82
CA ARG A 429 4.85 8.14 -22.45
C ARG A 429 4.61 7.01 -23.43
N TRP A 430 5.67 6.51 -24.04
CA TRP A 430 5.59 5.30 -24.83
C TRP A 430 6.02 4.13 -23.95
N GLU A 431 5.10 3.22 -23.69
CA GLU A 431 5.34 2.03 -22.87
C GLU A 431 5.51 0.83 -23.79
N ASN A 432 6.65 0.14 -23.70
CA ASN A 432 6.90 -1.10 -24.41
C ASN A 432 7.15 -2.23 -23.41
N VAL A 433 6.34 -3.26 -23.46
CA VAL A 433 6.34 -4.38 -22.53
C VAL A 433 6.49 -5.69 -23.28
N ARG A 434 7.36 -6.56 -22.77
CA ARG A 434 7.49 -7.93 -23.22
C ARG A 434 7.30 -8.89 -22.04
N ILE A 435 6.46 -9.90 -22.22
CA ILE A 435 6.18 -10.94 -21.23
C ILE A 435 6.62 -12.28 -21.84
N LYS A 436 7.69 -12.87 -21.31
CA LYS A 436 8.17 -14.18 -21.79
C LYS A 436 7.81 -15.27 -20.79
N ILE A 437 7.20 -16.35 -21.28
CA ILE A 437 6.86 -17.56 -20.53
C ILE A 437 7.32 -18.75 -21.40
N ASP A 438 8.07 -19.67 -20.82
CA ASP A 438 8.47 -20.90 -21.51
C ASP A 438 7.31 -21.92 -21.50
N ASP A 439 7.38 -22.97 -22.33
CA ASP A 439 6.40 -24.06 -22.33
C ASP A 439 6.18 -24.62 -20.93
N TYR A 440 4.93 -24.84 -20.56
CA TYR A 440 4.60 -25.37 -19.24
C TYR A 440 3.35 -26.25 -19.26
N HIS A 441 3.12 -26.95 -18.14
CA HIS A 441 1.87 -27.63 -17.85
C HIS A 441 1.21 -27.03 -16.62
N THR A 442 -0.10 -26.81 -16.67
CA THR A 442 -0.86 -26.44 -15.48
C THR A 442 -0.89 -27.62 -14.50
N LEU A 443 -1.15 -27.35 -13.22
CA LEU A 443 -1.18 -28.41 -12.21
C LEU A 443 -2.34 -29.39 -12.44
N ALA A 444 -2.12 -30.67 -12.14
CA ALA A 444 -3.19 -31.61 -11.85
C ALA A 444 -3.96 -31.12 -10.60
N SER A 445 -5.26 -31.39 -10.53
CA SER A 445 -6.11 -31.02 -9.41
C SER A 445 -7.23 -32.05 -9.23
N THR A 446 -8.06 -31.89 -8.18
CA THR A 446 -9.24 -32.76 -7.97
C THR A 446 -10.20 -32.76 -9.16
N THR A 447 -10.32 -31.64 -9.85
CA THR A 447 -11.15 -31.50 -11.07
C THR A 447 -10.44 -31.98 -12.33
N LYS A 448 -9.10 -32.15 -12.28
CA LYS A 448 -8.24 -32.59 -13.38
C LYS A 448 -7.20 -33.59 -12.87
N PRO A 449 -7.62 -34.77 -12.36
CA PRO A 449 -6.71 -35.70 -11.69
C PRO A 449 -5.72 -36.36 -12.65
N ALA A 450 -5.97 -36.36 -13.96
CA ALA A 450 -5.09 -36.92 -14.99
C ALA A 450 -3.93 -36.02 -15.41
N GLY A 451 -3.74 -34.90 -14.73
CA GLY A 451 -2.76 -33.85 -15.03
C GLY A 451 -3.41 -32.59 -15.55
N GLY A 452 -2.62 -31.52 -15.58
CA GLY A 452 -3.02 -30.27 -16.19
C GLY A 452 -3.00 -30.30 -17.71
N VAL A 453 -3.13 -29.17 -18.34
CA VAL A 453 -3.00 -29.03 -19.80
C VAL A 453 -1.63 -28.47 -20.15
N ALA A 454 -1.10 -28.91 -21.32
CA ALA A 454 0.08 -28.31 -21.91
C ALA A 454 -0.28 -26.92 -22.48
N VAL A 455 0.58 -25.96 -22.24
CA VAL A 455 0.49 -24.59 -22.75
C VAL A 455 1.79 -24.28 -23.48
N ALA A 456 1.67 -23.86 -24.73
CA ALA A 456 2.84 -23.42 -25.50
C ALA A 456 3.33 -22.08 -24.97
N GLY A 457 4.62 -21.96 -24.75
CA GLY A 457 5.27 -20.74 -24.32
C GLY A 457 5.26 -19.69 -25.42
N GLY A 458 5.68 -18.49 -25.07
CA GLY A 458 5.74 -17.36 -25.99
C GLY A 458 6.42 -16.16 -25.37
N ALA A 459 6.47 -15.09 -26.14
CA ALA A 459 7.06 -13.82 -25.70
C ALA A 459 6.34 -12.61 -26.30
N PRO A 460 5.01 -12.51 -26.11
CA PRO A 460 4.24 -11.41 -26.67
C PRO A 460 4.78 -10.07 -26.22
N GLN A 461 4.72 -9.11 -27.13
CA GLN A 461 5.14 -7.74 -26.92
C GLN A 461 3.95 -6.83 -27.13
N PHE A 462 3.83 -5.85 -26.23
CA PHE A 462 2.77 -4.85 -26.23
C PHE A 462 3.40 -3.47 -26.15
N ASP A 463 2.85 -2.54 -26.90
CA ASP A 463 3.26 -1.14 -26.86
C ASP A 463 2.03 -0.23 -26.93
N ASP A 464 2.09 0.86 -26.16
CA ASP A 464 1.05 1.88 -26.10
C ASP A 464 1.68 3.26 -25.93
N LEU A 465 1.05 4.26 -26.55
CA LEU A 465 1.37 5.67 -26.34
C LEU A 465 0.34 6.27 -25.37
N LEU A 466 0.78 6.55 -24.16
CA LEU A 466 -0.05 7.07 -23.08
C LEU A 466 0.04 8.60 -23.05
N LEU A 467 -1.11 9.24 -22.98
CA LEU A 467 -1.23 10.70 -22.97
C LEU A 467 -1.65 11.18 -21.58
N ASN A 468 -1.15 12.34 -21.19
CA ASN A 468 -1.65 13.08 -20.04
C ASN A 468 -1.67 14.58 -20.33
N GLY A 469 -2.60 15.27 -19.70
CA GLY A 469 -2.69 16.71 -19.79
C GLY A 469 -3.61 17.30 -18.74
N GLY A 470 -3.44 18.57 -18.47
CA GLY A 470 -4.31 19.23 -17.51
C GLY A 470 -4.06 20.73 -17.42
N ILE A 471 -4.95 21.38 -16.73
CA ILE A 471 -4.94 22.80 -16.45
C ILE A 471 -5.12 23.03 -14.96
N VAL A 472 -4.34 23.96 -14.43
CA VAL A 472 -4.53 24.51 -13.08
C VAL A 472 -4.77 26.00 -13.21
N VAL A 473 -5.78 26.55 -12.52
CA VAL A 473 -6.11 27.96 -12.50
C VAL A 473 -6.18 28.43 -11.05
N GLU A 474 -5.43 29.45 -10.71
CA GLU A 474 -5.45 30.16 -9.44
C GLU A 474 -6.00 31.60 -9.61
N PRO A 475 -7.32 31.76 -9.75
CA PRO A 475 -7.90 33.08 -10.00
C PRO A 475 -7.65 34.08 -8.86
N TRP A 476 -7.60 33.58 -7.63
CA TRP A 476 -7.29 34.32 -6.41
C TRP A 476 -6.35 33.49 -5.53
N SER A 477 -5.52 34.17 -4.75
CA SER A 477 -4.67 33.52 -3.76
C SER A 477 -5.47 32.59 -2.85
N GLY A 478 -5.06 31.32 -2.79
CA GLY A 478 -5.69 30.30 -1.96
C GLY A 478 -6.97 29.67 -2.55
N ILE A 479 -7.32 29.99 -3.81
CA ILE A 479 -8.37 29.27 -4.56
C ILE A 479 -7.74 28.68 -5.82
N ARG A 480 -7.69 27.37 -5.89
CA ARG A 480 -7.14 26.60 -7.00
C ARG A 480 -8.25 25.74 -7.61
N ALA A 481 -8.39 25.79 -8.92
CA ALA A 481 -9.23 24.87 -9.67
C ALA A 481 -8.36 24.12 -10.69
N TYR A 482 -8.66 22.87 -10.94
CA TYR A 482 -7.92 22.08 -11.93
C TYR A 482 -8.82 21.07 -12.65
N ALA A 483 -8.37 20.71 -13.83
CA ALA A 483 -8.93 19.61 -14.60
C ALA A 483 -7.80 18.82 -15.26
N SER A 484 -7.93 17.50 -15.31
CA SER A 484 -6.92 16.64 -15.91
C SER A 484 -7.52 15.45 -16.66
N TYR A 485 -6.72 14.95 -17.59
CA TYR A 485 -6.84 13.68 -18.27
C TYR A 485 -5.51 12.95 -18.19
N ALA A 486 -5.52 11.67 -17.86
CA ALA A 486 -4.31 10.85 -17.87
C ALA A 486 -4.65 9.38 -18.16
N GLU A 487 -3.82 8.77 -19.00
CA GLU A 487 -3.86 7.35 -19.27
C GLU A 487 -2.89 6.59 -18.38
N GLY A 488 -3.39 5.53 -17.74
CA GLY A 488 -2.59 4.62 -16.93
C GLY A 488 -2.42 3.28 -17.61
N TYR A 489 -1.31 2.64 -17.35
CA TYR A 489 -0.95 1.36 -17.95
C TYR A 489 -0.54 0.36 -16.89
N THR A 490 -1.10 -0.83 -16.94
CA THR A 490 -0.67 -1.96 -16.14
C THR A 490 -0.85 -3.27 -16.89
N VAL A 491 -0.15 -4.30 -16.49
CA VAL A 491 -0.45 -5.67 -16.95
C VAL A 491 -1.44 -6.32 -15.97
N PRO A 492 -2.30 -7.22 -16.45
CA PRO A 492 -3.18 -7.97 -15.57
C PRO A 492 -2.40 -8.92 -14.67
N ASP A 493 -3.07 -9.57 -13.71
CA ASP A 493 -2.46 -10.66 -12.93
C ASP A 493 -2.17 -11.86 -13.82
N VAL A 494 -1.06 -11.80 -14.55
CA VAL A 494 -0.62 -12.84 -15.48
C VAL A 494 -0.47 -14.18 -14.76
N GLY A 495 -0.07 -14.16 -13.50
CA GLY A 495 0.09 -15.37 -12.70
C GLY A 495 -1.23 -16.09 -12.45
N ARG A 496 -2.31 -15.37 -12.10
CA ARG A 496 -3.63 -15.99 -11.93
C ARG A 496 -4.20 -16.46 -13.26
N ILE A 497 -4.01 -15.70 -14.33
CA ILE A 497 -4.50 -16.03 -15.67
C ILE A 497 -3.82 -17.30 -16.18
N THR A 498 -2.50 -17.37 -16.15
CA THR A 498 -1.76 -18.50 -16.72
C THR A 498 -1.96 -19.81 -15.94
N ARG A 499 -2.06 -19.75 -14.61
CA ARG A 499 -2.35 -20.95 -13.80
C ARG A 499 -3.79 -21.48 -13.98
N ALA A 500 -4.72 -20.61 -14.40
CA ALA A 500 -6.13 -20.95 -14.59
C ALA A 500 -6.42 -21.55 -15.97
N VAL A 501 -5.45 -21.58 -16.89
CA VAL A 501 -5.61 -22.18 -18.23
C VAL A 501 -6.08 -23.64 -18.07
N SER A 502 -7.22 -23.92 -18.69
CA SER A 502 -7.89 -25.22 -18.56
C SER A 502 -8.19 -25.89 -19.90
N LYS A 503 -8.05 -25.16 -21.00
CA LYS A 503 -8.28 -25.67 -22.35
C LYS A 503 -6.93 -26.04 -22.98
N PRO A 504 -6.82 -27.21 -23.66
CA PRO A 504 -5.60 -27.56 -24.41
C PRO A 504 -5.44 -26.63 -25.64
N GLY A 505 -4.20 -26.51 -26.12
CA GLY A 505 -3.89 -25.75 -27.33
C GLY A 505 -3.80 -24.23 -27.12
N VAL A 506 -3.71 -23.75 -25.88
CA VAL A 506 -3.40 -22.35 -25.61
C VAL A 506 -1.93 -22.10 -25.92
N ASP A 507 -1.69 -21.01 -26.66
CA ASP A 507 -0.38 -20.48 -27.02
C ASP A 507 -0.27 -19.06 -26.47
N ILE A 508 0.78 -18.81 -25.67
CA ILE A 508 1.01 -17.54 -24.98
C ILE A 508 1.16 -16.38 -25.97
N ASP A 509 1.75 -16.59 -27.17
CA ASP A 509 1.90 -15.52 -28.15
C ASP A 509 0.56 -14.99 -28.69
N SER A 510 -0.48 -15.80 -28.69
CA SER A 510 -1.84 -15.42 -29.10
C SER A 510 -2.82 -15.24 -27.95
N PHE A 511 -2.39 -15.38 -26.68
CA PHE A 511 -3.26 -15.37 -25.52
C PHE A 511 -3.59 -13.94 -25.07
N LEU A 512 -4.67 -13.39 -25.61
CA LEU A 512 -5.08 -11.99 -25.41
C LEU A 512 -5.45 -11.63 -23.95
N ASP A 513 -5.74 -12.60 -23.10
CA ASP A 513 -6.11 -12.36 -21.70
C ASP A 513 -4.96 -11.74 -20.87
N ILE A 514 -3.70 -11.91 -21.33
CA ILE A 514 -2.54 -11.26 -20.70
C ILE A 514 -2.21 -9.89 -21.30
N SER A 515 -3.00 -9.37 -22.24
CA SER A 515 -2.80 -8.03 -22.80
C SER A 515 -2.94 -6.96 -21.72
N PRO A 516 -2.21 -5.85 -21.83
CA PRO A 516 -2.24 -4.77 -20.83
C PRO A 516 -3.64 -4.16 -20.62
N ILE A 517 -3.75 -3.45 -19.50
CA ILE A 517 -4.91 -2.66 -19.11
C ILE A 517 -4.52 -1.21 -19.29
N VAL A 518 -5.19 -0.52 -20.20
CA VAL A 518 -5.13 0.94 -20.29
C VAL A 518 -6.36 1.51 -19.57
N SER A 519 -6.12 2.42 -18.64
CA SER A 519 -7.18 3.14 -17.92
C SER A 519 -7.18 4.61 -18.32
N ASN A 520 -8.35 5.12 -18.69
CA ASN A 520 -8.58 6.53 -19.00
C ASN A 520 -9.12 7.22 -17.75
N ASN A 521 -8.32 8.11 -17.14
CA ASN A 521 -8.68 8.81 -15.92
C ASN A 521 -8.91 10.28 -16.21
N ARG A 522 -9.99 10.83 -15.67
CA ARG A 522 -10.36 12.23 -15.78
C ARG A 522 -10.71 12.73 -14.40
N GLU A 523 -10.35 13.97 -14.12
CA GLU A 523 -10.54 14.56 -12.81
C GLU A 523 -10.82 16.06 -12.94
N ILE A 524 -11.72 16.56 -12.13
CA ILE A 524 -11.91 17.99 -11.89
C ILE A 524 -11.93 18.25 -10.40
N GLY A 525 -11.27 19.31 -9.95
CA GLY A 525 -11.22 19.62 -8.53
C GLY A 525 -11.12 21.12 -8.26
N VAL A 526 -11.53 21.47 -7.06
CA VAL A 526 -11.41 22.81 -6.50
C VAL A 526 -10.83 22.71 -5.10
N GLU A 527 -9.83 23.51 -4.81
CA GLU A 527 -9.20 23.63 -3.50
C GLU A 527 -9.34 25.05 -2.97
N LEU A 528 -9.60 25.17 -1.69
CA LEU A 528 -9.65 26.41 -0.94
C LEU A 528 -8.66 26.35 0.22
N LYS A 529 -7.63 27.18 0.20
CA LYS A 529 -6.67 27.39 1.31
C LYS A 529 -6.72 28.86 1.72
N ARG A 530 -7.68 29.22 2.57
CA ARG A 530 -7.87 30.62 2.96
C ARG A 530 -8.20 30.77 4.43
N GLY A 531 -7.40 31.55 5.13
CA GLY A 531 -7.58 31.80 6.56
C GLY A 531 -7.51 30.50 7.37
N PRO A 532 -8.50 30.19 8.21
CA PRO A 532 -8.51 28.97 9.01
C PRO A 532 -8.96 27.71 8.24
N ILE A 533 -9.39 27.83 6.98
CA ILE A 533 -10.04 26.78 6.22
C ILE A 533 -9.09 26.25 5.14
N ASP A 534 -8.95 24.92 5.08
CA ASP A 534 -8.35 24.17 4.01
C ASP A 534 -9.37 23.13 3.56
N ALA A 535 -9.86 23.21 2.32
CA ALA A 535 -10.91 22.36 1.81
C ALA A 535 -10.68 21.99 0.35
N SER A 536 -11.10 20.79 -0.06
CA SER A 536 -11.08 20.36 -1.43
C SER A 536 -12.34 19.58 -1.79
N VAL A 537 -12.75 19.69 -3.05
CA VAL A 537 -13.79 18.87 -3.66
C VAL A 537 -13.25 18.38 -4.99
N THR A 538 -13.28 17.06 -5.20
CA THR A 538 -12.80 16.42 -6.42
C THR A 538 -13.84 15.45 -6.95
N TYR A 539 -14.14 15.54 -8.24
CA TYR A 539 -14.91 14.54 -8.96
C TYR A 539 -14.01 13.86 -9.99
N PHE A 540 -14.04 12.53 -10.00
CA PHE A 540 -13.24 11.75 -10.94
C PHE A 540 -14.06 10.65 -11.62
N TRP A 541 -13.58 10.23 -12.79
CA TRP A 541 -14.06 9.02 -13.47
C TRP A 541 -12.92 8.33 -14.20
N SER A 542 -12.97 7.01 -14.18
CA SER A 542 -11.95 6.12 -14.74
C SER A 542 -12.63 5.00 -15.52
N SER A 543 -12.16 4.72 -16.73
CA SER A 543 -12.67 3.63 -17.56
C SER A 543 -11.53 2.79 -18.11
N SER A 544 -11.79 1.51 -18.35
CA SER A 544 -10.86 0.61 -19.04
C SER A 544 -11.65 -0.45 -19.80
N ASP A 545 -11.35 -0.65 -21.09
CA ASP A 545 -12.07 -1.61 -21.93
C ASP A 545 -11.76 -3.07 -21.59
N LYS A 546 -10.53 -3.33 -21.12
CA LYS A 546 -10.07 -4.65 -20.65
C LYS A 546 -9.62 -4.56 -19.19
N GLY A 547 -10.47 -4.03 -18.31
CA GLY A 547 -10.20 -3.96 -16.88
C GLY A 547 -10.05 -5.35 -16.26
N GLN A 548 -9.58 -5.38 -15.02
CA GLN A 548 -9.45 -6.59 -14.23
C GLN A 548 -10.36 -6.51 -13.02
N LEU A 549 -11.11 -7.57 -12.77
CA LEU A 549 -11.90 -7.79 -11.57
C LEU A 549 -11.33 -8.96 -10.79
N LEU A 550 -11.25 -8.81 -9.48
CA LEU A 550 -10.96 -9.91 -8.57
C LEU A 550 -12.27 -10.61 -8.22
N ILE A 551 -12.32 -11.91 -8.46
CA ILE A 551 -13.45 -12.77 -8.10
C ILE A 551 -13.07 -13.55 -6.86
N ALA A 552 -13.66 -13.17 -5.74
CA ALA A 552 -13.44 -13.87 -4.48
C ALA A 552 -14.10 -15.26 -4.52
N ARG A 553 -13.32 -16.29 -4.24
CA ARG A 553 -13.77 -17.68 -4.06
C ARG A 553 -13.76 -18.03 -2.59
N GLU A 554 -14.31 -19.18 -2.25
CA GLU A 554 -14.21 -19.72 -0.90
C GLU A 554 -12.75 -19.95 -0.48
N ASN A 555 -12.51 -20.00 0.83
CA ASN A 555 -11.18 -20.24 1.42
C ASN A 555 -10.09 -19.22 1.06
N GLY A 556 -10.49 -17.96 0.77
CA GLY A 556 -9.55 -16.88 0.53
C GLY A 556 -8.81 -16.94 -0.81
N ILE A 557 -9.28 -17.75 -1.76
CA ILE A 557 -8.74 -17.81 -3.11
C ILE A 557 -9.39 -16.71 -3.95
N TYR A 558 -8.62 -16.15 -4.88
CA TYR A 558 -9.08 -15.15 -5.84
C TYR A 558 -8.75 -15.58 -7.26
N ASP A 559 -9.71 -15.44 -8.14
CA ASP A 559 -9.56 -15.53 -9.60
C ASP A 559 -9.58 -14.14 -10.22
N VAL A 560 -9.29 -14.07 -11.51
CA VAL A 560 -9.31 -12.84 -12.30
C VAL A 560 -10.25 -12.98 -13.47
N GLN A 561 -11.05 -11.94 -13.69
CA GLN A 561 -11.90 -11.79 -14.87
C GLN A 561 -11.52 -10.50 -15.60
N ARG A 562 -11.47 -10.56 -16.95
CA ARG A 562 -11.18 -9.42 -17.82
C ARG A 562 -12.48 -8.89 -18.40
N GLN A 563 -12.82 -7.62 -18.07
CA GLN A 563 -14.08 -6.98 -18.47
C GLN A 563 -13.87 -5.47 -18.64
N ARG A 564 -14.80 -4.83 -19.36
CA ARG A 564 -14.89 -3.37 -19.33
C ARG A 564 -15.34 -2.92 -17.95
N VAL A 565 -14.63 -1.95 -17.38
CA VAL A 565 -14.87 -1.42 -16.03
C VAL A 565 -14.91 0.10 -16.08
N GLU A 566 -15.92 0.67 -15.44
CA GLU A 566 -16.07 2.12 -15.24
C GLU A 566 -16.24 2.42 -13.76
N ILE A 567 -15.48 3.41 -13.25
CA ILE A 567 -15.53 3.84 -11.86
C ILE A 567 -15.60 5.36 -11.84
N GLN A 568 -16.44 5.91 -10.99
CA GLN A 568 -16.55 7.34 -10.72
C GLN A 568 -16.72 7.60 -9.24
N GLY A 569 -16.35 8.79 -8.80
CA GLY A 569 -16.50 9.15 -7.40
C GLY A 569 -16.41 10.63 -7.12
N LEU A 570 -16.88 10.98 -5.95
CA LEU A 570 -16.80 12.31 -5.36
C LEU A 570 -16.00 12.23 -4.07
N GLU A 571 -14.99 13.07 -3.94
CA GLU A 571 -14.19 13.21 -2.72
C GLU A 571 -14.33 14.63 -2.19
N ILE A 572 -14.53 14.76 -0.88
CA ILE A 572 -14.60 16.04 -0.16
C ILE A 572 -13.68 15.93 1.05
N ASN A 573 -12.76 16.88 1.19
CA ASN A 573 -11.94 17.01 2.39
C ASN A 573 -12.02 18.45 2.90
N ALA A 574 -12.08 18.60 4.21
CA ALA A 574 -12.01 19.91 4.83
C ALA A 574 -11.31 19.82 6.19
N THR A 575 -10.45 20.80 6.46
CA THR A 575 -9.81 21.01 7.76
C THR A 575 -10.00 22.46 8.18
N VAL A 576 -10.43 22.67 9.41
CA VAL A 576 -10.64 24.00 9.98
C VAL A 576 -9.79 24.16 11.23
N ARG A 577 -8.99 25.22 11.28
CA ARG A 577 -8.38 25.71 12.53
C ARG A 577 -9.43 26.40 13.34
N THR A 578 -9.79 25.83 14.48
CA THR A 578 -10.85 26.38 15.32
C THR A 578 -10.35 27.65 16.08
N PRO A 579 -11.23 28.45 16.68
CA PRO A 579 -10.81 29.55 17.55
C PRO A 579 -10.06 29.09 18.81
N ILE A 580 -10.12 27.80 19.16
CA ILE A 580 -9.35 27.22 20.26
C ILE A 580 -7.93 26.98 19.80
N ASP A 581 -6.98 27.68 20.41
CA ASP A 581 -5.57 27.56 20.06
C ASP A 581 -5.08 26.08 20.13
N GLY A 582 -4.43 25.62 19.05
CA GLY A 582 -3.96 24.25 18.88
C GLY A 582 -5.02 23.24 18.45
N LEU A 583 -6.32 23.59 18.36
CA LEU A 583 -7.37 22.65 17.97
C LEU A 583 -7.75 22.80 16.49
N ARG A 584 -7.73 21.67 15.77
CA ARG A 584 -8.18 21.53 14.38
C ARG A 584 -9.30 20.50 14.30
N ALA A 585 -10.27 20.75 13.47
CA ALA A 585 -11.31 19.79 13.09
C ALA A 585 -11.18 19.44 11.62
N SER A 586 -11.30 18.17 11.28
CA SER A 586 -11.26 17.70 9.88
C SER A 586 -12.40 16.75 9.58
N ILE A 587 -12.83 16.76 8.32
CA ILE A 587 -13.79 15.84 7.74
C ILE A 587 -13.30 15.43 6.35
N GLY A 588 -13.41 14.16 6.04
CA GLY A 588 -13.21 13.58 4.71
C GLY A 588 -14.42 12.74 4.34
N TYR A 589 -14.84 12.81 3.09
CA TYR A 589 -15.92 12.00 2.53
C TYR A 589 -15.51 11.45 1.17
N ALA A 590 -15.82 10.18 0.91
CA ALA A 590 -15.71 9.60 -0.41
C ALA A 590 -16.97 8.81 -0.76
N HIS A 591 -17.49 9.09 -1.96
CA HIS A 591 -18.54 8.30 -2.63
C HIS A 591 -17.94 7.64 -3.86
N LEU A 592 -18.07 6.31 -3.96
CA LEU A 592 -17.53 5.52 -5.06
C LEU A 592 -18.64 4.71 -5.74
N LYS A 593 -18.72 4.80 -7.06
CA LYS A 593 -19.60 3.97 -7.87
C LYS A 593 -18.79 3.30 -8.97
N GLY A 594 -18.83 1.98 -9.03
CA GLY A 594 -18.13 1.19 -10.03
C GLY A 594 -19.08 0.22 -10.71
N ARG A 595 -18.95 0.06 -12.02
CA ARG A 595 -19.72 -0.87 -12.85
C ARG A 595 -18.84 -1.61 -13.82
N TYR A 596 -19.33 -2.74 -14.32
CA TYR A 596 -18.65 -3.53 -15.34
C TYR A 596 -19.65 -4.14 -16.33
N ASP A 597 -19.13 -4.57 -17.48
CA ASP A 597 -19.87 -5.35 -18.46
C ASP A 597 -19.90 -6.83 -18.00
N ALA A 598 -21.05 -7.27 -17.51
CA ALA A 598 -21.23 -8.63 -17.00
C ALA A 598 -21.62 -9.65 -18.09
N SER A 599 -21.68 -9.25 -19.35
CA SER A 599 -22.08 -10.11 -20.47
C SER A 599 -21.08 -11.25 -20.67
N ILE A 600 -21.57 -12.47 -20.97
CA ILE A 600 -20.73 -13.64 -21.27
C ILE A 600 -19.89 -13.37 -22.53
N VAL A 601 -20.51 -12.75 -23.52
CA VAL A 601 -19.84 -12.17 -24.68
C VAL A 601 -19.89 -10.67 -24.47
N PRO A 602 -18.76 -9.98 -24.26
CA PRO A 602 -18.75 -8.56 -23.99
C PRO A 602 -19.51 -7.78 -25.07
N ASP A 603 -20.53 -7.03 -24.68
CA ASP A 603 -21.33 -6.18 -25.56
C ASP A 603 -21.03 -4.68 -25.39
N GLY A 604 -20.11 -4.37 -24.46
CA GLY A 604 -19.67 -3.01 -24.13
C GLY A 604 -20.64 -2.24 -23.24
N ILE A 605 -21.73 -2.85 -22.80
CA ILE A 605 -22.72 -2.23 -21.91
C ILE A 605 -22.27 -2.43 -20.46
N VAL A 606 -21.96 -1.34 -19.78
CA VAL A 606 -21.50 -1.31 -18.40
C VAL A 606 -22.67 -1.04 -17.47
N ASP A 607 -23.39 -2.08 -17.10
CA ASP A 607 -24.66 -2.00 -16.36
C ASP A 607 -24.65 -2.66 -14.98
N THR A 608 -23.70 -3.56 -14.71
CA THR A 608 -23.64 -4.33 -13.47
C THR A 608 -22.71 -3.67 -12.45
N ASP A 609 -23.18 -3.45 -11.23
CA ASP A 609 -22.39 -2.83 -10.17
C ASP A 609 -21.27 -3.76 -9.70
N LEU A 610 -20.11 -3.18 -9.36
CA LEU A 610 -18.98 -3.90 -8.76
C LEU A 610 -19.33 -4.38 -7.35
N ASP A 611 -18.85 -5.56 -6.99
CA ASP A 611 -19.00 -6.13 -5.65
C ASP A 611 -18.02 -5.55 -4.63
N GLY A 612 -18.20 -5.88 -3.34
CA GLY A 612 -17.37 -5.39 -2.24
C GLY A 612 -15.91 -5.81 -2.28
N THR A 613 -15.52 -6.75 -3.14
CA THR A 613 -14.11 -7.10 -3.38
C THR A 613 -13.40 -6.05 -4.23
N ASN A 614 -14.15 -5.40 -5.12
CA ASN A 614 -13.61 -4.51 -6.16
C ASN A 614 -13.90 -3.02 -5.89
N ILE A 615 -14.80 -2.69 -4.98
CA ILE A 615 -15.11 -1.30 -4.64
C ILE A 615 -15.33 -1.12 -3.13
N SER A 616 -14.87 0.00 -2.59
CA SER A 616 -15.06 0.35 -1.18
C SER A 616 -16.45 0.91 -0.90
N PRO A 617 -16.95 0.83 0.35
CA PRO A 617 -18.17 1.52 0.74
C PRO A 617 -17.95 3.03 0.74
N ASP A 618 -19.02 3.78 0.67
CA ASP A 618 -18.99 5.21 0.96
C ASP A 618 -18.55 5.42 2.40
N ARG A 619 -17.69 6.43 2.64
CA ARG A 619 -17.11 6.62 3.95
C ARG A 619 -17.00 8.10 4.32
N VAL A 620 -17.31 8.38 5.60
CA VAL A 620 -17.05 9.67 6.24
C VAL A 620 -16.01 9.47 7.34
N ASN A 621 -14.91 10.19 7.27
CA ASN A 621 -13.90 10.26 8.33
C ASN A 621 -13.95 11.64 8.98
N THR A 622 -13.94 11.68 10.31
CA THR A 622 -13.86 12.93 11.08
C THR A 622 -12.73 12.87 12.09
N ALA A 623 -12.07 13.99 12.35
CA ALA A 623 -11.08 14.02 13.42
C ALA A 623 -11.02 15.40 14.10
N LEU A 624 -10.74 15.37 15.41
CA LEU A 624 -10.31 16.51 16.20
C LEU A 624 -8.83 16.27 16.57
N THR A 625 -7.97 17.19 16.19
CA THR A 625 -6.53 17.14 16.50
C THR A 625 -6.18 18.36 17.34
N PHE A 626 -5.60 18.11 18.52
CA PHE A 626 -5.15 19.15 19.44
C PHE A 626 -3.63 19.06 19.62
N VAL A 627 -2.95 20.19 19.40
CA VAL A 627 -1.50 20.29 19.60
C VAL A 627 -1.22 21.61 20.31
N LYS A 628 -0.81 21.53 21.60
CA LYS A 628 -0.44 22.73 22.36
C LYS A 628 0.61 22.38 23.42
N GLY A 629 1.74 23.06 23.37
CA GLY A 629 2.84 22.87 24.31
C GLY A 629 3.36 21.41 24.28
N ARG A 630 3.26 20.72 25.40
CA ARG A 630 3.73 19.34 25.57
C ARG A 630 2.69 18.29 25.24
N VAL A 631 1.48 18.67 24.87
CA VAL A 631 0.35 17.76 24.65
C VAL A 631 -0.01 17.75 23.17
N SER A 632 -0.12 16.56 22.61
CA SER A 632 -0.81 16.32 21.35
C SER A 632 -1.86 15.22 21.52
N ALA A 633 -3.05 15.43 20.98
CA ALA A 633 -4.17 14.50 21.07
C ALA A 633 -4.91 14.42 19.75
N ARG A 634 -5.46 13.25 19.45
CA ARG A 634 -6.35 13.03 18.32
C ARG A 634 -7.53 12.17 18.76
N LEU A 635 -8.72 12.59 18.40
CA LEU A 635 -9.94 11.79 18.46
C LEU A 635 -10.51 11.73 17.05
N GLN A 636 -10.77 10.55 16.55
CA GLN A 636 -11.30 10.36 15.20
C GLN A 636 -12.49 9.40 15.20
N ALA A 637 -13.36 9.58 14.20
CA ALA A 637 -14.43 8.63 13.93
C ALA A 637 -14.51 8.34 12.43
N GLN A 638 -14.76 7.08 12.10
CA GLN A 638 -14.92 6.57 10.75
C GLN A 638 -16.32 5.97 10.63
N PHE A 639 -17.10 6.46 9.69
CA PHE A 639 -18.44 5.97 9.38
C PHE A 639 -18.38 5.28 8.02
N TYR A 640 -18.58 3.98 8.00
CA TYR A 640 -18.72 3.16 6.81
C TYR A 640 -20.21 3.04 6.51
N LEU A 641 -20.63 3.60 5.37
CA LEU A 641 -22.04 3.69 5.01
C LEU A 641 -22.53 2.39 4.36
N SER A 642 -23.82 2.11 4.46
CA SER A 642 -24.44 0.92 3.89
C SER A 642 -24.30 0.87 2.36
N ARG A 643 -24.28 -0.34 1.81
CA ARG A 643 -24.25 -0.59 0.38
C ARG A 643 -24.99 -1.89 0.05
N ASP A 644 -25.88 -1.83 -0.95
CA ASP A 644 -26.65 -2.96 -1.40
C ASP A 644 -25.92 -3.73 -2.50
N PHE A 645 -25.83 -5.05 -2.36
CA PHE A 645 -25.26 -5.98 -3.33
C PHE A 645 -26.23 -7.10 -3.72
N SER A 646 -27.41 -7.17 -3.11
CA SER A 646 -28.45 -8.20 -3.36
C SER A 646 -28.97 -8.19 -4.80
N GLY A 647 -28.82 -7.07 -5.51
CA GLY A 647 -29.18 -6.96 -6.94
C GLY A 647 -28.21 -7.64 -7.91
N LEU A 648 -27.07 -8.18 -7.47
CA LEU A 648 -26.10 -8.87 -8.31
C LEU A 648 -26.57 -10.30 -8.62
N VAL A 649 -27.38 -10.45 -9.69
CA VAL A 649 -28.08 -11.71 -10.02
C VAL A 649 -27.15 -12.87 -10.34
N ARG A 650 -25.95 -12.60 -10.91
CA ARG A 650 -25.01 -13.66 -11.33
C ARG A 650 -24.09 -14.14 -10.23
N ASP A 651 -23.82 -13.31 -9.25
CA ASP A 651 -22.90 -13.59 -8.16
C ASP A 651 -23.39 -12.86 -6.90
N PRO A 652 -24.44 -13.38 -6.23
CA PRO A 652 -25.06 -12.70 -5.10
C PRO A 652 -24.05 -12.50 -3.97
N ARG A 653 -24.07 -11.30 -3.40
CA ARG A 653 -23.30 -10.91 -2.23
C ARG A 653 -24.23 -10.49 -1.12
N ASN A 654 -23.72 -10.51 0.13
CA ASN A 654 -24.46 -9.92 1.24
C ASN A 654 -24.44 -8.41 1.13
N ASP A 655 -25.54 -7.78 1.47
CA ASP A 655 -25.63 -6.34 1.65
C ASP A 655 -24.78 -5.92 2.85
N PHE A 656 -24.21 -4.76 2.76
CA PHE A 656 -23.42 -4.16 3.82
C PHE A 656 -24.25 -3.12 4.57
N GLU A 657 -24.51 -3.35 5.84
CA GLU A 657 -25.33 -2.45 6.67
C GLU A 657 -24.57 -1.22 7.16
N GLY A 658 -23.24 -1.27 7.14
CA GLY A 658 -22.39 -0.21 7.64
C GLY A 658 -22.09 -0.30 9.13
N TYR A 659 -21.06 0.42 9.55
CA TYR A 659 -20.69 0.57 10.96
C TYR A 659 -19.93 1.89 11.18
N ALA A 660 -19.79 2.27 12.46
CA ALA A 660 -18.96 3.40 12.85
C ALA A 660 -17.95 2.96 13.92
N LEU A 661 -16.72 3.45 13.78
CA LEU A 661 -15.63 3.21 14.73
C LEU A 661 -15.08 4.55 15.21
N ALA A 662 -14.65 4.60 16.46
CA ALA A 662 -13.97 5.75 17.02
C ALA A 662 -12.61 5.32 17.60
N ASP A 663 -11.59 6.11 17.36
CA ASP A 663 -10.23 5.88 17.83
C ASP A 663 -9.68 7.14 18.49
N GLY A 664 -8.69 6.98 19.36
CA GLY A 664 -8.06 8.11 20.01
C GLY A 664 -6.61 7.90 20.37
N SER A 665 -5.87 8.99 20.47
CA SER A 665 -4.50 8.99 21.00
C SER A 665 -4.21 10.27 21.75
N VAL A 666 -3.40 10.16 22.80
CA VAL A 666 -2.85 11.30 23.55
C VAL A 666 -1.36 11.05 23.74
N ARG A 667 -0.55 12.06 23.41
CA ARG A 667 0.89 12.08 23.62
C ARG A 667 1.29 13.24 24.52
N TYR A 668 2.11 12.93 25.51
CA TYR A 668 2.70 13.92 26.40
C TYR A 668 4.24 13.93 26.28
N GLN A 669 4.81 15.08 25.92
CA GLN A 669 6.25 15.26 25.80
C GLN A 669 6.85 15.54 27.16
N THR A 670 7.67 14.63 27.68
CA THR A 670 8.45 14.77 28.92
C THR A 670 9.87 15.27 28.62
N GLY A 671 10.65 15.51 29.66
CA GLY A 671 12.10 15.81 29.51
C GLY A 671 12.95 14.62 29.06
N PHE A 672 12.41 13.40 29.12
CA PHE A 672 13.09 12.13 28.76
C PHE A 672 12.38 11.39 27.60
N GLY A 673 11.59 12.09 26.81
CA GLY A 673 10.91 11.52 25.65
C GLY A 673 9.41 11.75 25.64
N GLY A 674 8.73 11.27 24.63
CA GLY A 674 7.26 11.31 24.49
C GLY A 674 6.63 10.03 25.00
N ILE A 675 5.55 10.15 25.76
CA ILE A 675 4.71 9.02 26.17
C ILE A 675 3.40 9.13 25.40
N THR A 676 3.03 8.07 24.69
CA THR A 676 1.79 8.02 23.87
C THR A 676 0.89 6.91 24.40
N LEU A 677 -0.36 7.24 24.65
CA LEU A 677 -1.44 6.30 24.89
C LEU A 677 -2.41 6.40 23.72
N SER A 678 -2.71 5.29 23.07
CA SER A 678 -3.69 5.22 22.00
C SER A 678 -4.65 4.07 22.18
N ALA A 679 -5.84 4.23 21.61
CA ALA A 679 -6.85 3.19 21.61
C ALA A 679 -7.55 3.15 20.24
N GLN A 680 -7.63 1.98 19.66
CA GLN A 680 -8.45 1.66 18.49
C GLN A 680 -9.80 1.13 18.99
N ASN A 681 -10.88 1.43 18.24
CA ASN A 681 -12.24 1.02 18.56
C ASN A 681 -12.61 1.33 20.03
N LEU A 682 -12.54 2.63 20.40
CA LEU A 682 -12.73 3.12 21.78
C LEU A 682 -13.98 2.59 22.49
N PHE A 683 -15.06 2.36 21.73
CA PHE A 683 -16.35 1.91 22.27
C PHE A 683 -16.52 0.38 22.23
N ASP A 684 -15.45 -0.34 21.85
CA ASP A 684 -15.43 -1.80 21.77
C ASP A 684 -16.59 -2.38 20.95
N ARG A 685 -16.89 -1.70 19.82
CA ARG A 685 -18.00 -2.10 18.96
C ARG A 685 -17.69 -3.42 18.28
N GLN A 686 -18.61 -4.38 18.41
CA GLN A 686 -18.61 -5.59 17.59
C GLN A 686 -19.04 -5.23 16.15
N TYR A 687 -18.27 -5.68 15.14
CA TYR A 687 -18.58 -5.50 13.71
C TYR A 687 -17.93 -6.59 12.88
N ILE A 688 -18.47 -6.79 11.69
CA ILE A 688 -17.83 -7.62 10.65
C ILE A 688 -17.09 -6.70 9.70
N ASP A 689 -15.85 -7.03 9.35
CA ASP A 689 -15.11 -6.20 8.41
C ASP A 689 -15.78 -6.19 7.02
N TYR A 690 -15.69 -5.05 6.33
CA TYR A 690 -16.36 -4.85 5.04
C TYR A 690 -16.07 -5.95 4.03
N SER A 691 -14.80 -6.35 3.92
CA SER A 691 -14.38 -7.35 2.94
C SER A 691 -14.90 -8.75 3.25
N SER A 692 -15.15 -9.03 4.51
CA SER A 692 -15.78 -10.27 4.98
C SER A 692 -17.29 -10.23 4.84
N ASP A 693 -17.91 -9.13 5.20
CA ASP A 693 -19.38 -8.99 5.19
C ASP A 693 -19.93 -9.12 3.76
N THR A 694 -19.28 -8.48 2.80
CA THR A 694 -19.70 -8.43 1.39
C THR A 694 -19.31 -9.65 0.55
N ARG A 695 -18.96 -10.77 1.17
CA ARG A 695 -18.63 -12.05 0.50
C ARG A 695 -19.89 -12.81 0.09
N LEU A 696 -19.67 -13.97 -0.58
CA LEU A 696 -20.75 -14.91 -0.89
C LEU A 696 -21.54 -15.28 0.38
N PRO A 697 -22.86 -15.34 0.33
CA PRO A 697 -23.67 -15.75 1.47
C PRO A 697 -23.31 -17.13 2.04
N THR A 698 -22.69 -17.98 1.23
CA THR A 698 -22.25 -19.33 1.60
C THR A 698 -20.82 -19.38 2.16
N ASP A 699 -20.04 -18.28 2.04
CA ASP A 699 -18.64 -18.24 2.51
C ASP A 699 -18.58 -18.00 4.02
N ASN A 700 -18.84 -19.04 4.78
CA ASN A 700 -18.77 -19.03 6.23
C ASN A 700 -17.34 -18.94 6.78
N PHE A 701 -16.35 -19.39 6.00
CA PHE A 701 -14.94 -19.36 6.40
C PHE A 701 -14.39 -17.94 6.47
N ALA A 702 -14.63 -17.13 5.45
CA ALA A 702 -14.18 -15.74 5.40
C ALA A 702 -15.18 -14.76 6.07
N TYR A 703 -15.78 -15.14 7.17
CA TYR A 703 -16.69 -14.30 7.96
C TYR A 703 -15.98 -13.80 9.21
N PHE A 704 -15.09 -12.81 9.04
CA PHE A 704 -14.23 -12.31 10.11
C PHE A 704 -14.83 -11.09 10.77
N ALA A 705 -14.84 -11.11 12.10
CA ALA A 705 -15.08 -9.90 12.90
C ALA A 705 -13.89 -8.92 12.73
N GLY A 706 -14.18 -7.64 12.88
CA GLY A 706 -13.15 -6.63 13.04
C GLY A 706 -12.62 -6.59 14.47
N ARG A 707 -11.48 -5.89 14.64
CA ARG A 707 -10.76 -5.80 15.90
C ARG A 707 -11.55 -5.01 16.94
N GLY A 708 -11.74 -5.58 18.13
CA GLY A 708 -12.27 -4.93 19.32
C GLY A 708 -11.33 -3.84 19.86
N ARG A 709 -11.64 -3.32 21.02
CA ARG A 709 -10.83 -2.28 21.63
C ARG A 709 -9.41 -2.77 21.91
N THR A 710 -8.45 -2.00 21.38
CA THR A 710 -7.02 -2.29 21.53
C THR A 710 -6.34 -1.06 22.07
N ILE A 711 -5.54 -1.24 23.11
CA ILE A 711 -4.80 -0.17 23.78
C ILE A 711 -3.33 -0.33 23.49
N THR A 712 -2.67 0.77 23.13
CA THR A 712 -1.24 0.82 22.88
C THR A 712 -0.60 1.91 23.76
N LEU A 713 0.45 1.52 24.52
CA LEU A 713 1.29 2.44 25.27
C LEU A 713 2.68 2.47 24.62
N GLY A 714 3.13 3.65 24.26
CA GLY A 714 4.42 3.88 23.61
C GLY A 714 5.29 4.88 24.37
N TRP A 715 6.60 4.71 24.29
CA TRP A 715 7.59 5.70 24.65
C TRP A 715 8.57 5.89 23.50
N ASP A 716 8.75 7.14 23.09
CA ASP A 716 9.74 7.53 22.07
C ASP A 716 10.72 8.55 22.61
N TYR A 717 11.98 8.41 22.16
CA TYR A 717 13.05 9.32 22.55
C TYR A 717 13.85 9.76 21.31
N ARG A 718 14.19 11.04 21.28
CA ARG A 718 15.07 11.63 20.24
C ARG A 718 16.24 12.31 20.94
N PHE A 719 17.44 12.15 20.41
CA PHE A 719 18.68 12.71 20.93
C PHE A 719 19.57 13.29 19.82
#